data_694075c96712d84eae3f41fbd65ca4d8
#
_entry.id   694075c96712d84eae3f41fbd65ca4d8
#
_cell.length_a   1.000
_cell.length_b   1.000
_cell.length_c   1.000
_cell.angle_alpha   90.00
_cell.angle_beta   90.00
_cell.angle_gamma   90.00
#
_symmetry.space_group_name_H-M   'P 1'
#
loop_
_entity.id
_entity.type
_entity.pdbx_description
1 polymer ?
#
loop_
_entity_poly.entity_id
_entity_poly.type
_entity_poly.pdbx_seq_one_letter_code
_entity_poly.pdbx_strand_id
1 'polypeptide(L)'
;MAAAGELDESIFRYVWRHSRPQQIWLFAVLLVSLPFLYLTLDLPKRIVNGPIQGDWAPGQTETLFAVSLPLPGFLGGGELALFDGVELDRLGVLLWLSLTFLFFVIVNGLFKFYLSNYKGRLGEQLLRRLRFQLVDLVLRFPTARFKQVRGPEISSMIKDETEPVGGFGGSAFADPALLLSQAGTGLFFIFLQNVWLGAVAGGVVLLQLILIPQMRRRLVRLARARQITARLLSGRIGEIVESIPSIRTNDTSNWERAELGSRLGRILSIRYDFFRWKFFVNFINNLLAQITPFIFYLAGGYLVIAGRLDIGQLVAVIAAYKELPGPLKELIAWDQFRVDVQSKYAQIREQFVMGNLISPDVQKLSYETPPRIEREIAISGLRIADDSGNDLLEPTSLRLAPGEAIAASGPIGGGAEYLAEALVRLADAASGRISIDGHALDGLPDAFVGRRIAYATSGLYFPQMSIRDALVYGLRHAPLVPAGGDRAASEARQLEARASGNSDLDVDGDWIDYAAAGITGPHELHGRLAQMLDVADFRIDIARLGLRNRVPADLPEETCAHVLKARGRFRERLAEGGDEVYFESFDPARYSDYATVLENIVFGIALPEAAEEMPLAARPQMVAVLXEAGLDDLXHEMGRQIAETVIEIFGXLAPDSPLMDNVDLMTPEEVDGYKAALRRAATDGSTSXRRRDRRAFQELAFGYIEPRHRLGLLDDDIKAAVLSARARLLERMDPELAQAVSMHVPXXINPAASFQDNILFGRVVDRYAEASARINEVLVATLRETGLSQTVFEIGLDFDVGSGAKRLSSGQQQKLALARALLKRADLLVLNRPLSSLDGESQRETIVRVLASRAALGIERQTIFWVLSHAEHAELFDRRLEFKDGRMITNSTGAEMRPHESDAARDDAEVAG
;
A
#
# COMPACT_ATOMS: atom_id res chain seq x y z
N MET A 1 -8.17 11.68 -32.64
CA MET A 1 -8.72 10.88 -31.53
C MET A 1 -7.60 10.53 -30.57
N ALA A 2 -7.76 10.90 -29.30
CA ALA A 2 -6.78 10.48 -28.29
C ALA A 2 -6.85 8.96 -28.14
N ALA A 3 -5.69 8.33 -28.05
CA ALA A 3 -5.64 6.88 -27.86
C ALA A 3 -6.35 6.51 -26.55
N ALA A 4 -7.02 5.37 -26.55
CA ALA A 4 -7.68 4.89 -25.34
C ALA A 4 -6.63 4.79 -24.22
N GLY A 5 -6.89 5.46 -23.12
CA GLY A 5 -5.97 5.47 -21.96
C GLY A 5 -5.20 6.75 -21.75
N GLU A 6 -5.21 7.66 -22.72
CA GLU A 6 -4.57 8.97 -22.52
C GLU A 6 -5.48 9.89 -21.71
N LEU A 7 -4.86 10.76 -20.90
CA LEU A 7 -5.60 11.75 -20.13
C LEU A 7 -6.05 12.90 -21.06
N ASP A 8 -7.30 13.34 -20.91
CA ASP A 8 -7.83 14.47 -21.67
C ASP A 8 -7.12 15.76 -21.28
N GLU A 9 -7.14 16.76 -22.18
CA GLU A 9 -6.45 18.04 -21.96
C GLU A 9 -6.99 18.83 -20.77
N SER A 10 -8.28 18.72 -20.48
CA SER A 10 -8.90 19.40 -19.35
C SER A 10 -9.69 18.44 -18.48
N ILE A 11 -9.79 18.78 -17.19
CA ILE A 11 -10.58 17.99 -16.26
C ILE A 11 -12.06 17.94 -16.65
N PHE A 12 -12.60 19.03 -17.23
CA PHE A 12 -14.00 19.05 -17.65
C PHE A 12 -14.26 18.07 -18.78
N ARG A 13 -13.34 18.01 -19.74
CA ARG A 13 -13.45 17.03 -20.85
C ARG A 13 -13.34 15.60 -20.32
N TYR A 14 -12.42 15.37 -19.37
CA TYR A 14 -12.25 14.06 -18.74
C TYR A 14 -13.53 13.63 -18.03
N VAL A 15 -14.10 14.50 -17.22
CA VAL A 15 -15.32 14.19 -16.45
C VAL A 15 -16.48 13.92 -17.41
N TRP A 16 -16.66 14.78 -18.41
CA TRP A 16 -17.76 14.63 -19.36
C TRP A 16 -17.64 13.34 -20.17
N ARG A 17 -16.42 13.04 -20.64
CA ARG A 17 -16.17 11.85 -21.45
C ARG A 17 -16.49 10.56 -20.70
N HIS A 18 -16.14 10.50 -19.43
CA HIS A 18 -16.24 9.25 -18.65
C HIS A 18 -17.49 9.15 -17.79
N SER A 19 -18.31 10.19 -17.72
CA SER A 19 -19.52 10.16 -16.90
C SER A 19 -20.71 10.88 -17.55
N ARG A 20 -20.77 10.87 -18.88
CA ARG A 20 -21.81 11.59 -19.62
C ARG A 20 -23.24 11.21 -19.18
N PRO A 21 -23.63 9.91 -19.15
CA PRO A 21 -24.98 9.55 -18.71
C PRO A 21 -25.30 9.98 -17.30
N GLN A 22 -24.32 9.84 -16.38
CA GLN A 22 -24.49 10.21 -14.98
C GLN A 22 -24.68 11.71 -14.80
N GLN A 23 -23.93 12.53 -15.56
CA GLN A 23 -24.07 13.98 -15.50
C GLN A 23 -25.45 14.42 -16.02
N ILE A 24 -25.92 13.79 -17.10
CA ILE A 24 -27.24 14.07 -17.64
C ILE A 24 -28.34 13.72 -16.63
N TRP A 25 -28.21 12.58 -15.97
CA TRP A 25 -29.15 12.19 -14.90
C TRP A 25 -29.16 13.19 -13.75
N LEU A 26 -28.00 13.67 -13.33
CA LEU A 26 -27.94 14.69 -12.27
C LEU A 26 -28.69 15.96 -12.69
N PHE A 27 -28.50 16.42 -13.93
CA PHE A 27 -29.22 17.58 -14.47
C PHE A 27 -30.72 17.33 -14.47
N ALA A 28 -31.17 16.14 -14.84
CA ALA A 28 -32.58 15.82 -14.89
C ALA A 28 -33.20 15.86 -13.49
N VAL A 29 -32.55 15.28 -12.51
CA VAL A 29 -33.03 15.30 -11.12
C VAL A 29 -33.02 16.72 -10.57
N LEU A 30 -31.98 17.51 -10.87
CA LEU A 30 -31.91 18.91 -10.49
C LEU A 30 -33.08 19.70 -11.04
N LEU A 31 -33.38 19.51 -12.31
CA LEU A 31 -34.48 20.23 -12.99
C LEU A 31 -35.82 19.91 -12.34
N VAL A 32 -36.02 18.62 -11.98
CA VAL A 32 -37.26 18.22 -11.30
C VAL A 32 -37.35 18.84 -9.89
N SER A 33 -36.24 19.08 -9.23
CA SER A 33 -36.24 19.64 -7.88
C SER A 33 -36.54 21.13 -7.82
N LEU A 34 -36.37 21.88 -8.90
CA LEU A 34 -36.53 23.33 -8.89
C LEU A 34 -37.95 23.82 -8.59
N PRO A 35 -39.04 23.21 -9.11
CA PRO A 35 -40.39 23.64 -8.71
C PRO A 35 -40.65 23.53 -7.21
N PHE A 36 -40.11 22.47 -6.56
CA PHE A 36 -40.29 22.28 -5.13
C PHE A 36 -39.55 23.35 -4.35
N LEU A 37 -38.38 23.78 -4.83
CA LEU A 37 -37.63 24.88 -4.19
C LEU A 37 -38.41 26.19 -4.29
N TYR A 38 -38.98 26.50 -5.46
CA TYR A 38 -39.77 27.72 -5.65
C TYR A 38 -40.98 27.74 -4.72
N LEU A 39 -41.68 26.60 -4.61
CA LEU A 39 -42.88 26.53 -3.72
C LEU A 39 -42.47 26.65 -2.26
N THR A 40 -41.32 26.16 -1.85
CA THR A 40 -40.80 26.34 -0.49
C THR A 40 -40.56 27.81 -0.20
N LEU A 41 -40.11 28.60 -1.18
CA LEU A 41 -39.93 30.04 -1.02
C LEU A 41 -41.26 30.82 -1.00
N ASP A 42 -42.24 30.35 -1.76
CA ASP A 42 -43.52 31.02 -1.92
C ASP A 42 -44.50 30.77 -0.75
N LEU A 43 -44.49 29.58 -0.15
CA LEU A 43 -45.41 29.20 0.90
C LEU A 43 -45.35 30.11 2.16
N PRO A 44 -44.21 30.54 2.67
CA PRO A 44 -44.17 31.47 3.79
C PRO A 44 -44.90 32.77 3.50
N LYS A 45 -44.80 33.28 2.28
CA LYS A 45 -45.53 34.48 1.86
C LYS A 45 -47.06 34.26 1.97
N ARG A 46 -47.51 33.08 1.45
CA ARG A 46 -48.93 32.74 1.53
C ARG A 46 -49.42 32.57 2.97
N ILE A 47 -48.60 31.99 3.82
CA ILE A 47 -48.89 31.79 5.25
C ILE A 47 -49.02 33.14 5.96
N VAL A 48 -48.09 34.05 5.75
CA VAL A 48 -48.09 35.36 6.38
C VAL A 48 -49.25 36.24 5.87
N ASN A 49 -49.43 36.30 4.55
CA ASN A 49 -50.46 37.18 3.96
C ASN A 49 -51.88 36.66 4.14
N GLY A 50 -52.05 35.34 4.24
CA GLY A 50 -53.35 34.69 4.41
C GLY A 50 -53.79 34.55 5.86
N PRO A 51 -53.51 33.39 6.48
CA PRO A 51 -54.04 33.12 7.84
C PRO A 51 -53.49 34.02 8.93
N ILE A 52 -52.31 34.61 8.78
CA ILE A 52 -51.69 35.43 9.87
C ILE A 52 -52.15 36.88 9.80
N GLN A 53 -51.96 37.52 8.62
CA GLN A 53 -52.25 38.96 8.45
C GLN A 53 -53.55 39.26 7.73
N GLY A 54 -54.16 38.27 7.09
CA GLY A 54 -55.38 38.49 6.33
C GLY A 54 -56.59 38.88 7.18
N ASP A 55 -57.55 39.62 6.62
CA ASP A 55 -58.83 39.99 7.29
C ASP A 55 -59.78 38.80 7.17
N TRP A 56 -60.07 38.16 8.26
CA TRP A 56 -60.95 37.01 8.33
C TRP A 56 -62.22 37.33 9.07
N ALA A 57 -63.37 37.17 8.42
CA ALA A 57 -64.64 37.26 9.06
C ALA A 57 -64.94 36.03 9.91
N PRO A 58 -65.64 36.09 11.02
CA PRO A 58 -66.07 34.92 11.77
C PRO A 58 -66.74 33.89 10.87
N GLY A 59 -66.29 32.62 10.84
CA GLY A 59 -66.86 31.55 10.04
C GLY A 59 -66.43 31.55 8.61
N GLN A 60 -65.54 32.46 8.17
CA GLN A 60 -65.02 32.51 6.81
C GLN A 60 -64.15 31.28 6.53
N THR A 61 -64.35 30.69 5.34
CA THR A 61 -63.57 29.54 4.89
C THR A 61 -62.85 29.87 3.58
N GLU A 62 -61.75 29.15 3.32
CA GLU A 62 -60.98 29.28 2.08
C GLU A 62 -60.71 27.90 1.52
N THR A 63 -60.81 27.78 0.23
CA THR A 63 -60.56 26.50 -0.49
C THR A 63 -59.06 26.33 -0.75
N LEU A 64 -58.48 25.21 -0.23
CA LEU A 64 -57.08 24.85 -0.46
C LEU A 64 -56.99 23.59 -1.32
N PHE A 65 -55.88 23.47 -1.99
CA PHE A 65 -55.52 22.28 -2.81
C PHE A 65 -56.42 22.02 -4.00
N ALA A 66 -57.09 22.99 -4.47
CA ALA A 66 -57.91 22.87 -5.71
C ALA A 66 -56.95 22.72 -6.91
N VAL A 67 -57.11 21.69 -7.69
CA VAL A 67 -56.30 21.41 -8.88
C VAL A 67 -57.18 21.43 -10.14
N SER A 68 -56.86 22.34 -11.05
CA SER A 68 -57.56 22.41 -12.36
C SER A 68 -56.52 22.47 -13.47
N LEU A 69 -56.85 21.90 -14.57
CA LEU A 69 -55.99 21.86 -15.75
C LEU A 69 -56.64 22.69 -16.87
N PRO A 70 -55.95 23.76 -17.33
CA PRO A 70 -56.49 24.54 -18.44
C PRO A 70 -56.42 23.70 -19.73
N LEU A 71 -57.55 23.65 -20.42
CA LEU A 71 -57.65 22.91 -21.68
C LEU A 71 -57.29 23.85 -22.85
N PRO A 72 -56.45 23.37 -23.80
CA PRO A 72 -56.22 24.14 -25.02
C PRO A 72 -57.52 24.43 -25.79
N GLY A 73 -57.53 25.52 -26.53
CA GLY A 73 -58.73 25.91 -27.30
C GLY A 73 -59.23 24.87 -28.26
N PHE A 74 -58.35 24.05 -28.84
CA PHE A 74 -58.80 23.02 -29.82
C PHE A 74 -59.52 21.82 -29.13
N LEU A 75 -59.44 21.73 -27.79
CA LEU A 75 -60.17 20.73 -27.01
C LEU A 75 -61.36 21.32 -26.29
N GLY A 76 -61.83 22.49 -26.72
CA GLY A 76 -63.04 23.11 -26.20
C GLY A 76 -62.84 24.26 -25.20
N GLY A 77 -61.60 24.51 -24.81
CA GLY A 77 -61.27 25.58 -23.86
C GLY A 77 -61.83 25.31 -22.47
N GLY A 78 -61.51 26.18 -21.55
CA GLY A 78 -61.97 26.08 -20.17
C GLY A 78 -61.00 25.34 -19.30
N GLU A 79 -61.45 24.97 -18.09
CA GLU A 79 -60.62 24.28 -17.09
C GLU A 79 -61.23 22.93 -16.71
N LEU A 80 -60.39 21.93 -16.66
CA LEU A 80 -60.76 20.60 -16.17
C LEU A 80 -60.37 20.54 -14.68
N ALA A 81 -61.38 20.48 -13.81
CA ALA A 81 -61.12 20.39 -12.37
C ALA A 81 -60.76 18.94 -12.00
N LEU A 82 -59.55 18.73 -11.60
CA LEU A 82 -59.06 17.41 -11.17
C LEU A 82 -59.39 17.17 -9.70
N PHE A 83 -59.36 18.25 -8.86
CA PHE A 83 -59.69 18.17 -7.45
C PHE A 83 -60.26 19.53 -7.03
N ASP A 84 -61.44 19.52 -6.34
CA ASP A 84 -62.14 20.74 -6.00
C ASP A 84 -61.58 21.43 -4.76
N GLY A 85 -60.65 20.79 -4.08
CA GLY A 85 -60.04 21.36 -2.89
C GLY A 85 -60.81 21.04 -1.61
N VAL A 86 -60.33 21.58 -0.51
CA VAL A 86 -60.95 21.45 0.81
C VAL A 86 -61.19 22.85 1.38
N GLU A 87 -62.39 23.08 1.88
CA GLU A 87 -62.70 24.38 2.56
C GLU A 87 -62.22 24.29 3.99
N LEU A 88 -61.44 25.29 4.39
CA LEU A 88 -60.84 25.34 5.75
C LEU A 88 -61.04 26.72 6.35
N ASP A 89 -61.22 26.77 7.68
CA ASP A 89 -61.25 28.03 8.41
C ASP A 89 -59.81 28.58 8.55
N ARG A 90 -59.67 29.71 9.22
CA ARG A 90 -58.39 30.41 9.38
C ARG A 90 -57.31 29.50 10.00
N LEU A 91 -57.63 28.80 11.13
CA LEU A 91 -56.69 27.90 11.76
C LEU A 91 -56.39 26.69 10.88
N GLY A 92 -57.37 26.15 10.20
CA GLY A 92 -57.21 25.05 9.25
C GLY A 92 -56.27 25.43 8.09
N VAL A 93 -56.44 26.65 7.56
CA VAL A 93 -55.59 27.17 6.48
C VAL A 93 -54.16 27.30 6.97
N LEU A 94 -53.96 27.86 8.18
CA LEU A 94 -52.63 27.99 8.79
C LEU A 94 -51.99 26.62 8.97
N LEU A 95 -52.72 25.67 9.55
CA LEU A 95 -52.21 24.31 9.79
C LEU A 95 -51.79 23.62 8.49
N TRP A 96 -52.69 23.63 7.50
CA TRP A 96 -52.42 22.88 6.26
C TRP A 96 -51.39 23.55 5.39
N LEU A 97 -51.31 24.86 5.32
CA LEU A 97 -50.21 25.56 4.63
C LEU A 97 -48.89 25.31 5.31
N SER A 98 -48.86 25.29 6.63
CA SER A 98 -47.62 24.99 7.38
C SER A 98 -47.20 23.57 7.17
N LEU A 99 -48.11 22.60 7.16
CA LEU A 99 -47.83 21.20 6.86
C LEU A 99 -47.32 21.02 5.42
N THR A 100 -47.92 21.76 4.48
CA THR A 100 -47.45 21.72 3.08
C THR A 100 -46.06 22.29 2.96
N PHE A 101 -45.74 23.35 3.68
CA PHE A 101 -44.38 23.89 3.74
C PHE A 101 -43.40 22.85 4.27
N LEU A 102 -43.75 22.19 5.37
CA LEU A 102 -42.92 21.12 5.92
C LEU A 102 -42.72 20.00 4.92
N PHE A 103 -43.78 19.60 4.22
CA PHE A 103 -43.72 18.57 3.18
C PHE A 103 -42.71 18.95 2.09
N PHE A 104 -42.76 20.18 1.59
CA PHE A 104 -41.84 20.64 0.57
C PHE A 104 -40.39 20.76 1.08
N VAL A 105 -40.23 21.17 2.37
CA VAL A 105 -38.90 21.19 3.00
C VAL A 105 -38.32 19.76 3.02
N ILE A 106 -39.14 18.80 3.41
CA ILE A 106 -38.70 17.38 3.42
C ILE A 106 -38.35 16.90 1.99
N VAL A 107 -39.20 17.25 1.01
CA VAL A 107 -38.95 16.86 -0.40
C VAL A 107 -37.63 17.47 -0.89
N ASN A 108 -37.39 18.75 -0.61
CA ASN A 108 -36.13 19.40 -0.99
C ASN A 108 -34.94 18.74 -0.30
N GLY A 109 -35.07 18.38 0.97
CA GLY A 109 -34.05 17.68 1.73
C GLY A 109 -33.74 16.32 1.13
N LEU A 110 -34.78 15.60 0.70
CA LEU A 110 -34.59 14.29 0.06
C LEU A 110 -33.90 14.42 -1.30
N PHE A 111 -34.25 15.45 -2.08
CA PHE A 111 -33.56 15.72 -3.35
C PHE A 111 -32.08 16.01 -3.10
N LYS A 112 -31.78 16.84 -2.10
CA LYS A 112 -30.40 17.19 -1.74
C LYS A 112 -29.63 15.94 -1.30
N PHE A 113 -30.25 15.13 -0.46
CA PHE A 113 -29.67 13.87 0.02
C PHE A 113 -29.34 12.94 -1.15
N TYR A 114 -30.28 12.74 -2.05
CA TYR A 114 -30.06 11.87 -3.22
C TYR A 114 -28.95 12.40 -4.13
N LEU A 115 -28.98 13.70 -4.43
CA LEU A 115 -27.97 14.32 -5.29
C LEU A 115 -26.58 14.22 -4.69
N SER A 116 -26.47 14.45 -3.37
CA SER A 116 -25.19 14.38 -2.67
C SER A 116 -24.62 12.96 -2.70
N ASN A 117 -25.46 11.96 -2.43
CA ASN A 117 -25.04 10.55 -2.49
C ASN A 117 -24.61 10.16 -3.87
N TYR A 118 -25.38 10.53 -4.88
CA TYR A 118 -25.08 10.20 -6.28
C TYR A 118 -23.76 10.85 -6.74
N LYS A 119 -23.58 12.13 -6.38
CA LYS A 119 -22.34 12.85 -6.70
C LYS A 119 -21.13 12.22 -6.00
N GLY A 120 -21.29 11.81 -4.74
CA GLY A 120 -20.21 11.17 -3.98
C GLY A 120 -19.77 9.88 -4.64
N ARG A 121 -20.74 9.05 -5.01
CA ARG A 121 -20.41 7.78 -5.69
C ARG A 121 -19.74 8.03 -7.04
N LEU A 122 -20.25 8.98 -7.81
CA LEU A 122 -19.69 9.35 -9.12
C LEU A 122 -18.26 9.84 -8.97
N GLY A 123 -18.00 10.69 -7.97
CA GLY A 123 -16.66 11.20 -7.69
C GLY A 123 -15.69 10.08 -7.34
N GLU A 124 -16.12 9.12 -6.52
CA GLU A 124 -15.29 7.98 -6.15
C GLU A 124 -14.99 7.07 -7.36
N GLN A 125 -15.98 6.86 -8.24
CA GLN A 125 -15.76 6.08 -9.46
C GLN A 125 -14.75 6.76 -10.38
N LEU A 126 -14.84 8.08 -10.54
CA LEU A 126 -13.89 8.82 -11.36
C LEU A 126 -12.50 8.85 -10.73
N LEU A 127 -12.40 8.92 -9.40
CA LEU A 127 -11.12 8.82 -8.69
C LEU A 127 -10.50 7.44 -8.92
N ARG A 128 -11.28 6.38 -8.79
CA ARG A 128 -10.84 5.03 -9.07
C ARG A 128 -10.31 4.91 -10.50
N ARG A 129 -11.05 5.47 -11.47
CA ARG A 129 -10.62 5.47 -12.88
C ARG A 129 -9.30 6.21 -13.06
N LEU A 130 -9.20 7.42 -12.51
CA LEU A 130 -8.00 8.25 -12.68
C LEU A 130 -6.77 7.60 -12.06
N ARG A 131 -6.91 7.09 -10.83
CA ARG A 131 -5.78 6.40 -10.17
C ARG A 131 -5.33 5.19 -10.97
N PHE A 132 -6.26 4.41 -11.48
CA PHE A 132 -5.92 3.25 -12.33
C PHE A 132 -5.21 3.69 -13.60
N GLN A 133 -5.72 4.73 -14.28
CA GLN A 133 -5.11 5.25 -15.49
C GLN A 133 -3.68 5.73 -15.24
N LEU A 134 -3.43 6.38 -14.09
CA LEU A 134 -2.09 6.86 -13.76
C LEU A 134 -1.13 5.71 -13.50
N VAL A 135 -1.57 4.66 -12.79
CA VAL A 135 -0.72 3.47 -12.59
C VAL A 135 -0.48 2.77 -13.93
N ASP A 136 -1.50 2.70 -14.79
CA ASP A 136 -1.36 2.13 -16.13
C ASP A 136 -0.30 2.88 -16.94
N LEU A 137 -0.29 4.21 -16.85
CA LEU A 137 0.72 5.03 -17.51
C LEU A 137 2.12 4.79 -16.94
N VAL A 138 2.23 4.63 -15.60
CA VAL A 138 3.51 4.29 -14.96
C VAL A 138 4.06 2.97 -15.49
N LEU A 139 3.19 1.98 -15.66
CA LEU A 139 3.59 0.66 -16.19
C LEU A 139 4.07 0.76 -17.65
N ARG A 140 3.73 1.85 -18.35
CA ARG A 140 4.12 2.10 -19.73
C ARG A 140 5.21 3.17 -19.86
N PHE A 141 5.75 3.66 -18.74
CA PHE A 141 6.87 4.62 -18.79
C PHE A 141 8.09 3.98 -19.44
N PRO A 142 8.82 4.71 -20.29
CA PRO A 142 10.10 4.20 -20.78
C PRO A 142 11.09 4.07 -19.62
N THR A 143 12.03 3.12 -19.74
CA THR A 143 12.97 2.81 -18.66
C THR A 143 13.75 4.04 -18.19
N ALA A 144 14.14 4.93 -19.13
CA ALA A 144 14.88 6.15 -18.80
C ALA A 144 14.13 7.07 -17.85
N ARG A 145 12.78 7.06 -17.89
CA ARG A 145 11.97 7.91 -17.04
C ARG A 145 12.15 7.59 -15.55
N PHE A 146 12.35 6.31 -15.22
CA PHE A 146 12.51 5.88 -13.84
C PHE A 146 13.81 6.35 -13.20
N LYS A 147 14.79 6.74 -14.00
CA LYS A 147 16.03 7.34 -13.50
C LYS A 147 15.83 8.81 -13.12
N GLN A 148 14.78 9.45 -13.65
CA GLN A 148 14.51 10.88 -13.46
C GLN A 148 13.49 11.16 -12.38
N VAL A 149 12.58 10.21 -12.07
CA VAL A 149 11.48 10.41 -11.11
C VAL A 149 11.76 9.71 -9.81
N ARG A 150 11.26 10.29 -8.73
CA ARG A 150 11.34 9.71 -7.38
C ARG A 150 10.03 8.99 -7.07
N GLY A 151 10.13 7.77 -6.55
CA GLY A 151 8.97 6.98 -6.20
C GLY A 151 7.98 7.68 -5.28
N PRO A 152 8.43 8.31 -4.17
CA PRO A 152 7.50 9.02 -3.29
C PRO A 152 6.76 10.18 -3.97
N GLU A 153 7.37 10.87 -4.93
CA GLU A 153 6.71 11.93 -5.68
C GLU A 153 5.56 11.37 -6.53
N ILE A 154 5.82 10.28 -7.26
CA ILE A 154 4.81 9.61 -8.08
C ILE A 154 3.67 9.08 -7.18
N SER A 155 4.02 8.47 -6.06
CA SER A 155 3.05 7.95 -5.09
C SER A 155 2.16 9.06 -4.54
N SER A 156 2.76 10.21 -4.18
CA SER A 156 2.02 11.37 -3.69
C SER A 156 1.06 11.91 -4.75
N MET A 157 1.49 11.96 -6.00
CA MET A 157 0.63 12.42 -7.10
C MET A 157 -0.58 11.49 -7.28
N ILE A 158 -0.36 10.19 -7.31
CA ILE A 158 -1.42 9.21 -7.55
C ILE A 158 -2.39 9.12 -6.36
N LYS A 159 -1.86 9.15 -5.14
CA LYS A 159 -2.65 8.96 -3.93
C LYS A 159 -3.32 10.26 -3.47
N ASP A 160 -2.54 11.32 -3.31
CA ASP A 160 -3.00 12.54 -2.63
C ASP A 160 -3.49 13.61 -3.59
N GLU A 161 -2.77 13.87 -4.68
CA GLU A 161 -3.13 14.95 -5.61
C GLU A 161 -4.36 14.62 -6.44
N THR A 162 -4.63 13.34 -6.67
CA THR A 162 -5.80 12.92 -7.42
C THR A 162 -7.09 12.95 -6.61
N GLU A 163 -7.00 12.90 -5.28
CA GLU A 163 -8.19 12.82 -4.44
C GLU A 163 -9.15 14.00 -4.65
N PRO A 164 -8.69 15.26 -4.62
CA PRO A 164 -9.59 16.37 -4.97
C PRO A 164 -10.08 16.33 -6.41
N VAL A 165 -9.27 15.83 -7.34
CA VAL A 165 -9.67 15.73 -8.75
C VAL A 165 -10.85 14.76 -8.89
N GLY A 166 -10.82 13.64 -8.17
CA GLY A 166 -11.92 12.68 -8.15
C GLY A 166 -13.18 13.29 -7.55
N GLY A 167 -13.04 13.97 -6.41
CA GLY A 167 -14.15 14.65 -5.76
C GLY A 167 -14.81 15.71 -6.66
N PHE A 168 -14.00 16.40 -7.44
CA PHE A 168 -14.51 17.39 -8.40
C PHE A 168 -15.34 16.72 -9.50
N GLY A 169 -15.07 15.45 -9.82
CA GLY A 169 -15.80 14.74 -10.86
C GLY A 169 -17.30 14.71 -10.63
N GLY A 170 -17.73 14.56 -9.37
CA GLY A 170 -19.15 14.58 -9.05
C GLY A 170 -19.77 15.99 -9.05
N SER A 171 -18.95 17.02 -8.89
CA SER A 171 -19.42 18.39 -8.75
C SER A 171 -19.05 19.30 -9.94
N ALA A 172 -18.42 18.76 -10.98
CA ALA A 172 -17.92 19.58 -12.08
C ALA A 172 -19.02 20.35 -12.82
N PHE A 173 -20.15 19.72 -13.05
CA PHE A 173 -21.27 20.30 -13.79
C PHE A 173 -22.50 20.51 -12.93
N ALA A 174 -22.78 19.58 -12.01
CA ALA A 174 -24.01 19.61 -11.21
C ALA A 174 -23.99 20.72 -10.18
N ASP A 175 -22.86 20.93 -9.49
CA ASP A 175 -22.77 21.92 -8.43
C ASP A 175 -22.98 23.35 -8.95
N PRO A 176 -22.28 23.81 -10.00
CA PRO A 176 -22.55 25.16 -10.50
C PRO A 176 -23.97 25.30 -11.04
N ALA A 177 -24.53 24.27 -11.68
CA ALA A 177 -25.90 24.29 -12.17
C ALA A 177 -26.89 24.39 -11.02
N LEU A 178 -26.69 23.58 -9.98
CA LEU A 178 -27.54 23.63 -8.77
C LEU A 178 -27.48 24.99 -8.08
N LEU A 179 -26.29 25.48 -7.84
CA LEU A 179 -26.08 26.73 -7.11
C LEU A 179 -26.60 27.93 -7.91
N LEU A 180 -26.35 27.96 -9.24
CA LEU A 180 -26.90 29.00 -10.11
C LEU A 180 -28.44 28.92 -10.18
N SER A 181 -29.01 27.71 -10.20
CA SER A 181 -30.47 27.53 -10.19
C SER A 181 -31.07 28.03 -8.89
N GLN A 182 -30.45 27.70 -7.76
CA GLN A 182 -30.94 28.16 -6.47
C GLN A 182 -30.90 29.69 -6.38
N ALA A 183 -29.77 30.28 -6.76
CA ALA A 183 -29.63 31.74 -6.79
C ALA A 183 -30.60 32.36 -7.79
N GLY A 184 -30.72 31.75 -8.97
CA GLY A 184 -31.64 32.22 -10.01
C GLY A 184 -33.09 32.16 -9.59
N THR A 185 -33.50 31.10 -8.89
CA THR A 185 -34.87 30.96 -8.36
C THR A 185 -35.13 32.03 -7.33
N GLY A 186 -34.18 32.29 -6.42
CA GLY A 186 -34.32 33.35 -5.46
C GLY A 186 -34.42 34.73 -6.09
N LEU A 187 -33.58 35.04 -7.05
CA LEU A 187 -33.60 36.29 -7.79
C LEU A 187 -34.89 36.44 -8.58
N PHE A 188 -35.36 35.41 -9.23
CA PHE A 188 -36.59 35.40 -9.99
C PHE A 188 -37.80 35.71 -9.08
N PHE A 189 -37.80 35.10 -7.89
CA PHE A 189 -38.82 35.37 -6.91
C PHE A 189 -38.81 36.85 -6.48
N ILE A 190 -37.62 37.42 -6.23
CA ILE A 190 -37.50 38.85 -5.84
C ILE A 190 -37.98 39.75 -6.96
N PHE A 191 -37.59 39.45 -8.20
CA PHE A 191 -38.07 40.23 -9.37
C PHE A 191 -39.57 40.20 -9.53
N LEU A 192 -40.21 39.04 -9.25
CA LEU A 192 -41.68 38.94 -9.34
C LEU A 192 -42.35 39.77 -8.27
N GLN A 193 -41.71 39.96 -7.08
CA GLN A 193 -42.28 40.78 -6.02
C GLN A 193 -42.10 42.27 -6.32
N ASN A 194 -40.91 42.69 -6.76
CA ASN A 194 -40.63 44.10 -7.09
C ASN A 194 -39.41 44.14 -8.03
N VAL A 195 -39.59 44.78 -9.19
CA VAL A 195 -38.56 44.84 -10.22
C VAL A 195 -37.33 45.64 -9.74
N TRP A 196 -37.55 46.72 -8.98
CA TRP A 196 -36.42 47.57 -8.58
C TRP A 196 -35.56 46.87 -7.51
N LEU A 197 -36.20 46.22 -6.56
CA LEU A 197 -35.46 45.44 -5.56
C LEU A 197 -34.74 44.26 -6.21
N GLY A 198 -35.40 43.62 -7.17
CA GLY A 198 -34.74 42.55 -7.97
C GLY A 198 -33.56 43.05 -8.74
N ALA A 199 -33.63 44.26 -9.31
CA ALA A 199 -32.51 44.83 -10.05
C ALA A 199 -31.31 45.10 -9.13
N VAL A 200 -31.54 45.59 -7.91
CA VAL A 200 -30.51 45.82 -6.90
C VAL A 200 -29.81 44.48 -6.55
N ALA A 201 -30.64 43.50 -6.20
CA ALA A 201 -30.07 42.16 -5.84
C ALA A 201 -29.28 41.54 -6.98
N GLY A 202 -29.86 41.62 -8.18
CA GLY A 202 -29.18 41.09 -9.41
C GLY A 202 -27.89 41.84 -9.72
N GLY A 203 -27.91 43.16 -9.53
CA GLY A 203 -26.69 43.99 -9.72
C GLY A 203 -25.57 43.59 -8.78
N VAL A 204 -25.88 43.37 -7.52
CA VAL A 204 -24.85 42.93 -6.54
C VAL A 204 -24.35 41.53 -6.87
N VAL A 205 -25.26 40.62 -7.22
CA VAL A 205 -24.87 39.26 -7.63
C VAL A 205 -23.96 39.31 -8.84
N LEU A 206 -24.31 40.11 -9.84
CA LEU A 206 -23.48 40.29 -11.06
C LEU A 206 -22.10 40.84 -10.71
N LEU A 207 -22.04 41.82 -9.83
CA LEU A 207 -20.79 42.40 -9.36
C LEU A 207 -19.94 41.36 -8.69
N GLN A 208 -20.52 40.51 -7.81
CA GLN A 208 -19.82 39.42 -7.16
C GLN A 208 -19.25 38.43 -8.21
N LEU A 209 -20.07 38.05 -9.19
CA LEU A 209 -19.66 37.08 -10.22
C LEU A 209 -18.56 37.61 -11.15
N ILE A 210 -18.45 38.92 -11.27
CA ILE A 210 -17.38 39.56 -12.09
C ILE A 210 -16.13 39.83 -11.25
N LEU A 211 -16.28 40.42 -10.08
CA LEU A 211 -15.15 40.87 -9.27
C LEU A 211 -14.36 39.72 -8.63
N ILE A 212 -15.02 38.74 -8.08
CA ILE A 212 -14.37 37.67 -7.31
C ILE A 212 -13.41 36.85 -8.20
N PRO A 213 -13.83 36.43 -9.43
CA PRO A 213 -12.87 35.70 -10.30
C PRO A 213 -11.61 36.49 -10.64
N GLN A 214 -11.71 37.81 -10.76
CA GLN A 214 -10.54 38.65 -11.03
C GLN A 214 -9.55 38.67 -9.89
N MET A 215 -10.06 38.60 -8.66
CA MET A 215 -9.26 38.59 -7.43
C MET A 215 -8.53 37.27 -7.20
N ARG A 216 -8.98 36.19 -7.83
CA ARG A 216 -8.44 34.86 -7.55
C ARG A 216 -7.19 34.51 -8.33
N ARG A 217 -6.73 35.33 -9.28
CA ARG A 217 -5.53 35.03 -10.09
C ARG A 217 -4.32 34.74 -9.22
N ARG A 218 -4.21 35.48 -8.11
CA ARG A 218 -3.13 35.26 -7.14
C ARG A 218 -3.29 33.90 -6.44
N LEU A 219 -4.53 33.49 -6.18
CA LEU A 219 -4.81 32.17 -5.59
C LEU A 219 -4.34 31.04 -6.52
N VAL A 220 -4.50 31.21 -7.84
CA VAL A 220 -4.05 30.22 -8.82
C VAL A 220 -2.54 29.98 -8.70
N ARG A 221 -1.79 31.07 -8.67
CA ARG A 221 -0.32 30.98 -8.56
C ARG A 221 0.11 30.36 -7.24
N LEU A 222 -0.54 30.75 -6.14
CA LEU A 222 -0.21 30.21 -4.81
C LEU A 222 -0.60 28.74 -4.69
N ALA A 223 -1.70 28.31 -5.31
CA ALA A 223 -2.12 26.92 -5.33
C ALA A 223 -1.08 26.06 -6.07
N ARG A 224 -0.58 26.53 -7.21
CA ARG A 224 0.45 25.80 -7.97
C ARG A 224 1.75 25.69 -7.18
N ALA A 225 2.18 26.78 -6.54
CA ALA A 225 3.41 26.78 -5.73
C ALA A 225 3.29 25.82 -4.55
N ARG A 226 2.12 25.83 -3.90
CA ARG A 226 1.80 24.90 -2.79
C ARG A 226 1.93 23.46 -3.24
N GLN A 227 1.36 23.13 -4.40
CA GLN A 227 1.37 21.76 -4.93
C GLN A 227 2.78 21.28 -5.24
N ILE A 228 3.57 22.11 -5.90
CA ILE A 228 4.96 21.77 -6.27
C ILE A 228 5.80 21.56 -5.00
N THR A 229 5.67 22.47 -4.00
CA THR A 229 6.46 22.36 -2.77
C THR A 229 6.06 21.11 -1.97
N ALA A 230 4.79 20.77 -1.92
CA ALA A 230 4.32 19.56 -1.22
C ALA A 230 4.90 18.30 -1.88
N ARG A 231 4.93 18.27 -3.21
CA ARG A 231 5.49 17.14 -3.95
C ARG A 231 6.98 16.97 -3.67
N LEU A 232 7.71 18.09 -3.71
CA LEU A 232 9.16 18.08 -3.44
C LEU A 232 9.45 17.65 -1.99
N LEU A 233 8.60 18.04 -1.05
CA LEU A 233 8.71 17.60 0.35
C LEU A 233 8.56 16.08 0.46
N SER A 234 7.56 15.50 -0.21
CA SER A 234 7.35 14.04 -0.20
C SER A 234 8.59 13.31 -0.71
N GLY A 235 9.17 13.80 -1.81
CA GLY A 235 10.39 13.22 -2.37
C GLY A 235 11.55 13.30 -1.40
N ARG A 236 11.72 14.43 -0.74
CA ARG A 236 12.82 14.65 0.22
C ARG A 236 12.70 13.77 1.45
N ILE A 237 11.48 13.63 1.98
CA ILE A 237 11.22 12.74 3.12
C ILE A 237 11.55 11.29 2.74
N GLY A 238 11.16 10.87 1.54
CA GLY A 238 11.50 9.55 1.04
C GLY A 238 13.00 9.30 0.99
N GLU A 239 13.76 10.29 0.52
CA GLU A 239 15.24 10.21 0.51
C GLU A 239 15.81 10.03 1.92
N ILE A 240 15.28 10.79 2.88
CA ILE A 240 15.75 10.71 4.28
C ILE A 240 15.50 9.31 4.83
N VAL A 241 14.27 8.78 4.62
CA VAL A 241 13.90 7.45 5.15
C VAL A 241 14.81 6.36 4.57
N GLU A 242 15.10 6.44 3.26
CA GLU A 242 15.96 5.46 2.59
C GLU A 242 17.43 5.60 2.97
N SER A 243 17.86 6.76 3.47
CA SER A 243 19.26 7.09 3.70
C SER A 243 19.64 7.17 5.18
N ILE A 244 18.81 6.67 6.09
CA ILE A 244 19.06 6.74 7.53
C ILE A 244 20.46 6.22 7.90
N PRO A 245 20.90 5.05 7.41
CA PRO A 245 22.27 4.60 7.78
C PRO A 245 23.36 5.60 7.39
N SER A 246 23.28 6.20 6.20
CA SER A 246 24.28 7.19 5.73
C SER A 246 24.24 8.47 6.57
N ILE A 247 23.03 8.89 6.96
CA ILE A 247 22.85 10.08 7.79
C ILE A 247 23.52 9.88 9.14
N ARG A 248 23.29 8.73 9.77
CA ARG A 248 23.84 8.41 11.08
C ARG A 248 25.36 8.23 11.05
N THR A 249 25.87 7.57 10.00
CA THR A 249 27.32 7.35 9.90
C THR A 249 28.11 8.62 9.59
N ASN A 250 27.44 9.66 9.05
CA ASN A 250 28.11 10.92 8.72
C ASN A 250 27.80 12.05 9.70
N ASP A 251 27.02 11.81 10.76
CA ASP A 251 26.63 12.84 11.74
C ASP A 251 25.96 14.03 11.07
N THR A 252 25.09 13.78 10.10
CA THR A 252 24.41 14.83 9.34
C THR A 252 22.95 15.01 9.72
N SER A 253 22.50 14.41 10.82
CA SER A 253 21.11 14.51 11.29
C SER A 253 20.68 15.97 11.48
N ASN A 254 21.55 16.80 12.05
CA ASN A 254 21.22 18.20 12.30
C ASN A 254 21.15 19.01 11.01
N TRP A 255 21.99 18.71 10.03
CA TRP A 255 21.89 19.33 8.71
C TRP A 255 20.58 18.95 8.03
N GLU A 256 20.21 17.67 8.11
CA GLU A 256 18.95 17.21 7.55
C GLU A 256 17.75 17.89 8.22
N ARG A 257 17.81 18.07 9.55
CA ARG A 257 16.76 18.80 10.28
C ARG A 257 16.68 20.25 9.83
N ALA A 258 17.83 20.91 9.65
CA ALA A 258 17.89 22.30 9.21
C ALA A 258 17.34 22.47 7.78
N GLU A 259 17.74 21.56 6.88
CA GLU A 259 17.28 21.58 5.48
C GLU A 259 15.77 21.34 5.40
N LEU A 260 15.27 20.35 6.14
CA LEU A 260 13.84 20.07 6.22
C LEU A 260 13.08 21.25 6.84
N GLY A 261 13.63 21.83 7.90
CA GLY A 261 13.04 23.02 8.54
C GLY A 261 12.89 24.17 7.56
N SER A 262 13.89 24.37 6.72
CA SER A 262 13.85 25.40 5.68
C SER A 262 12.73 25.13 4.66
N ARG A 263 12.57 23.88 4.25
CA ARG A 263 11.49 23.49 3.32
C ARG A 263 10.12 23.69 3.94
N LEU A 264 9.96 23.29 5.23
CA LEU A 264 8.70 23.46 5.95
C LEU A 264 8.38 24.94 6.13
N GLY A 265 9.40 25.78 6.34
CA GLY A 265 9.23 27.22 6.44
C GLY A 265 8.71 27.84 5.12
N ARG A 266 9.25 27.39 3.99
CA ARG A 266 8.75 27.83 2.68
C ARG A 266 7.31 27.43 2.45
N ILE A 267 6.94 26.19 2.84
CA ILE A 267 5.58 25.71 2.73
C ILE A 267 4.66 26.56 3.63
N LEU A 268 5.08 26.84 4.85
CA LEU A 268 4.32 27.71 5.75
C LEU A 268 4.04 29.09 5.11
N SER A 269 5.09 29.70 4.53
CA SER A 269 4.95 31.02 3.88
C SER A 269 3.93 30.98 2.74
N ILE A 270 4.05 29.96 1.87
CA ILE A 270 3.17 29.83 0.70
C ILE A 270 1.72 29.58 1.16
N ARG A 271 1.54 28.68 2.10
CA ARG A 271 0.19 28.33 2.60
C ARG A 271 -0.43 29.50 3.34
N TYR A 272 0.36 30.24 4.12
CA TYR A 272 -0.15 31.38 4.85
C TYR A 272 -0.58 32.50 3.89
N ASP A 273 0.21 32.77 2.85
CA ASP A 273 -0.14 33.74 1.80
C ASP A 273 -1.43 33.31 1.08
N PHE A 274 -1.56 32.00 0.80
CA PHE A 274 -2.77 31.46 0.18
C PHE A 274 -3.98 31.70 1.08
N PHE A 275 -3.88 31.39 2.38
CA PHE A 275 -4.98 31.57 3.32
C PHE A 275 -5.36 33.04 3.50
N ARG A 276 -4.35 33.91 3.58
CA ARG A 276 -4.59 35.36 3.72
C ARG A 276 -5.41 35.87 2.54
N TRP A 277 -4.99 35.54 1.33
CA TRP A 277 -5.68 35.98 0.13
C TRP A 277 -7.06 35.34 0.01
N LYS A 278 -7.19 34.07 0.31
CA LYS A 278 -8.45 33.33 0.28
C LYS A 278 -9.47 33.99 1.23
N PHE A 279 -9.03 34.29 2.45
CA PHE A 279 -9.94 34.87 3.44
C PHE A 279 -10.26 36.33 3.10
N PHE A 280 -9.34 37.04 2.47
CA PHE A 280 -9.62 38.39 1.98
C PHE A 280 -10.71 38.36 0.88
N VAL A 281 -10.61 37.40 -0.04
CA VAL A 281 -11.63 37.22 -1.08
C VAL A 281 -12.99 36.89 -0.44
N ASN A 282 -12.99 36.02 0.57
CA ASN A 282 -14.20 35.67 1.31
C ASN A 282 -14.78 36.87 2.04
N PHE A 283 -13.96 37.72 2.62
CA PHE A 283 -14.39 38.94 3.29
C PHE A 283 -15.11 39.87 2.31
N ILE A 284 -14.50 40.10 1.14
CA ILE A 284 -15.12 40.99 0.11
C ILE A 284 -16.44 40.38 -0.37
N ASN A 285 -16.52 39.06 -0.55
CA ASN A 285 -17.73 38.40 -0.98
C ASN A 285 -18.85 38.57 0.10
N ASN A 286 -18.51 38.36 1.35
CA ASN A 286 -19.48 38.48 2.46
C ASN A 286 -19.95 39.95 2.61
N LEU A 287 -19.04 40.90 2.44
CA LEU A 287 -19.40 42.32 2.48
C LEU A 287 -20.40 42.66 1.38
N LEU A 288 -20.12 42.20 0.13
CA LEU A 288 -21.03 42.45 -0.99
C LEU A 288 -22.40 41.80 -0.76
N ALA A 289 -22.42 40.60 -0.15
CA ALA A 289 -23.67 39.90 0.16
C ALA A 289 -24.50 40.67 1.18
N GLN A 290 -23.91 41.41 2.12
CA GLN A 290 -24.63 42.14 3.15
C GLN A 290 -25.07 43.55 2.72
N ILE A 291 -24.52 44.06 1.64
CA ILE A 291 -24.93 45.38 1.11
C ILE A 291 -26.38 45.34 0.62
N THR A 292 -26.83 44.24 0.01
CA THR A 292 -28.18 44.12 -0.51
C THR A 292 -29.25 44.18 0.59
N PRO A 293 -29.15 43.43 1.70
CA PRO A 293 -30.08 43.59 2.82
C PRO A 293 -30.10 45.01 3.35
N PHE A 294 -28.98 45.68 3.44
CA PHE A 294 -28.89 47.06 3.84
C PHE A 294 -29.76 47.95 2.91
N ILE A 295 -29.62 47.81 1.59
CA ILE A 295 -30.38 48.54 0.61
C ILE A 295 -31.87 48.17 0.70
N PHE A 296 -32.19 46.91 0.91
CA PHE A 296 -33.58 46.45 1.05
C PHE A 296 -34.27 47.05 2.27
N TYR A 297 -33.57 47.08 3.42
CA TYR A 297 -34.13 47.73 4.62
C TYR A 297 -34.34 49.21 4.39
N LEU A 298 -33.36 49.88 3.78
CA LEU A 298 -33.43 51.34 3.58
C LEU A 298 -34.43 51.70 2.47
N ALA A 299 -34.25 51.18 1.27
CA ALA A 299 -35.13 51.54 0.12
C ALA A 299 -36.48 50.86 0.19
N GLY A 300 -36.52 49.60 0.61
CA GLY A 300 -37.78 48.86 0.75
C GLY A 300 -38.62 49.40 1.86
N GLY A 301 -37.99 49.76 2.98
CA GLY A 301 -38.67 50.43 4.08
C GLY A 301 -39.28 51.77 3.64
N TYR A 302 -38.52 52.54 2.88
CA TYR A 302 -39.02 53.79 2.30
C TYR A 302 -40.24 53.57 1.40
N LEU A 303 -40.18 52.51 0.55
CA LEU A 303 -41.30 52.19 -0.35
C LEU A 303 -42.53 51.73 0.43
N VAL A 304 -42.37 51.04 1.56
CA VAL A 304 -43.45 50.63 2.43
C VAL A 304 -44.10 51.88 3.09
N ILE A 305 -43.26 52.78 3.57
CA ILE A 305 -43.74 54.04 4.19
C ILE A 305 -44.51 54.87 3.16
N ALA A 306 -44.03 54.90 1.89
CA ALA A 306 -44.69 55.62 0.82
C ALA A 306 -45.91 54.89 0.23
N GLY A 307 -46.22 53.68 0.73
CA GLY A 307 -47.42 52.94 0.29
C GLY A 307 -47.26 52.19 -1.05
N ARG A 308 -46.03 52.11 -1.60
CA ARG A 308 -45.77 51.48 -2.89
C ARG A 308 -45.42 50.00 -2.79
N LEU A 309 -45.22 49.47 -1.61
CA LEU A 309 -44.86 48.09 -1.36
C LEU A 309 -45.58 47.63 -0.10
N ASP A 310 -46.16 46.42 -0.08
CA ASP A 310 -46.80 45.94 1.14
C ASP A 310 -45.76 45.25 2.04
N ILE A 311 -46.10 45.11 3.31
CA ILE A 311 -45.21 44.54 4.31
C ILE A 311 -44.89 43.08 4.00
N GLY A 312 -45.87 42.32 3.49
CA GLY A 312 -45.71 40.94 3.12
C GLY A 312 -44.70 40.78 1.99
N GLN A 313 -44.74 41.65 0.99
CA GLN A 313 -43.78 41.64 -0.12
C GLN A 313 -42.37 41.95 0.36
N LEU A 314 -42.21 42.93 1.27
CA LEU A 314 -40.88 43.26 1.81
C LEU A 314 -40.31 42.12 2.63
N VAL A 315 -41.15 41.51 3.49
CA VAL A 315 -40.74 40.35 4.28
C VAL A 315 -40.34 39.18 3.37
N ALA A 316 -41.13 38.91 2.34
CA ALA A 316 -40.86 37.84 1.40
C ALA A 316 -39.55 38.07 0.61
N VAL A 317 -39.32 39.32 0.17
CA VAL A 317 -38.10 39.67 -0.57
C VAL A 317 -36.87 39.52 0.33
N ILE A 318 -36.95 39.98 1.59
CA ILE A 318 -35.83 39.84 2.54
C ILE A 318 -35.57 38.38 2.82
N ALA A 319 -36.61 37.57 3.03
CA ALA A 319 -36.49 36.14 3.28
C ALA A 319 -35.86 35.41 2.07
N ALA A 320 -36.31 35.77 0.87
CA ALA A 320 -35.71 35.17 -0.37
C ALA A 320 -34.26 35.56 -0.54
N TYR A 321 -33.91 36.80 -0.25
CA TYR A 321 -32.52 37.23 -0.34
C TYR A 321 -31.61 36.51 0.67
N LYS A 322 -32.13 36.22 1.87
CA LYS A 322 -31.35 35.44 2.86
C LYS A 322 -30.94 34.08 2.35
N GLU A 323 -31.66 33.56 1.35
CA GLU A 323 -31.30 32.29 0.71
C GLU A 323 -30.27 32.46 -0.41
N LEU A 324 -29.95 33.68 -0.84
CA LEU A 324 -29.02 33.95 -1.95
C LEU A 324 -27.53 33.83 -1.53
N PRO A 325 -27.11 34.41 -0.36
CA PRO A 325 -25.66 34.36 -0.03
C PRO A 325 -25.11 32.97 0.12
N GLY A 326 -25.87 31.99 0.61
CA GLY A 326 -25.42 30.61 0.78
C GLY A 326 -25.00 29.99 -0.53
N PRO A 327 -25.90 29.90 -1.52
CA PRO A 327 -25.52 29.37 -2.83
C PRO A 327 -24.39 30.15 -3.50
N LEU A 328 -24.35 31.45 -3.40
CA LEU A 328 -23.30 32.30 -3.99
C LEU A 328 -21.96 32.02 -3.32
N LYS A 329 -21.93 31.90 -2.01
CA LYS A 329 -20.71 31.58 -1.26
C LYS A 329 -20.19 30.21 -1.67
N GLU A 330 -21.11 29.25 -1.76
CA GLU A 330 -20.75 27.89 -2.20
C GLU A 330 -20.27 27.88 -3.65
N LEU A 331 -20.87 28.70 -4.52
CA LEU A 331 -20.44 28.80 -5.92
C LEU A 331 -19.02 29.35 -6.01
N ILE A 332 -18.69 30.35 -5.20
CA ILE A 332 -17.33 30.89 -5.16
C ILE A 332 -16.35 29.86 -4.60
N ALA A 333 -16.74 29.14 -3.56
CA ALA A 333 -15.93 28.04 -3.02
C ALA A 333 -15.72 26.96 -4.06
N TRP A 334 -16.78 26.60 -4.81
CA TRP A 334 -16.65 25.64 -5.92
C TRP A 334 -15.69 26.15 -6.97
N ASP A 335 -15.74 27.44 -7.30
CA ASP A 335 -14.83 28.02 -8.31
C ASP A 335 -13.38 27.99 -7.84
N GLN A 336 -13.12 28.24 -6.55
CA GLN A 336 -11.78 28.12 -5.97
C GLN A 336 -11.30 26.67 -6.02
N PHE A 337 -12.20 25.75 -5.70
CA PHE A 337 -11.92 24.31 -5.80
C PHE A 337 -11.63 23.90 -7.24
N ARG A 338 -12.42 24.41 -8.20
CA ARG A 338 -12.20 24.18 -9.64
C ARG A 338 -10.80 24.61 -10.07
N VAL A 339 -10.37 25.80 -9.64
CA VAL A 339 -9.04 26.31 -9.98
C VAL A 339 -7.94 25.40 -9.41
N ASP A 340 -8.07 25.00 -8.16
CA ASP A 340 -7.13 24.10 -7.51
C ASP A 340 -7.05 22.75 -8.24
N VAL A 341 -8.21 22.20 -8.58
CA VAL A 341 -8.31 20.91 -9.27
C VAL A 341 -7.73 20.99 -10.68
N GLN A 342 -8.02 22.08 -11.40
CA GLN A 342 -7.45 22.27 -12.74
C GLN A 342 -5.94 22.33 -12.69
N SER A 343 -5.39 23.03 -11.68
CA SER A 343 -3.94 23.13 -11.48
C SER A 343 -3.34 21.76 -11.21
N LYS A 344 -3.95 20.98 -10.31
CA LYS A 344 -3.48 19.63 -9.97
C LYS A 344 -3.56 18.69 -11.17
N TYR A 345 -4.67 18.74 -11.90
CA TYR A 345 -4.84 17.90 -13.08
C TYR A 345 -3.81 18.23 -14.17
N ALA A 346 -3.57 19.52 -14.40
CA ALA A 346 -2.58 19.95 -15.39
C ALA A 346 -1.17 19.46 -15.03
N GLN A 347 -0.80 19.53 -13.74
CA GLN A 347 0.50 19.04 -13.27
C GLN A 347 0.60 17.52 -13.37
N ILE A 348 -0.46 16.81 -13.03
CA ILE A 348 -0.52 15.35 -13.18
C ILE A 348 -0.32 15.00 -14.66
N ARG A 349 -1.07 15.65 -15.54
CA ARG A 349 -0.98 15.39 -16.97
C ARG A 349 0.43 15.65 -17.50
N GLU A 350 1.05 16.75 -17.07
CA GLU A 350 2.41 17.12 -17.47
C GLU A 350 3.43 16.03 -17.07
N GLN A 351 3.24 15.41 -15.89
CA GLN A 351 4.17 14.41 -15.38
C GLN A 351 3.94 13.01 -15.94
N PHE A 352 2.71 12.67 -16.29
CA PHE A 352 2.37 11.30 -16.69
C PHE A 352 2.20 11.12 -18.19
N VAL A 353 1.78 12.13 -18.92
CA VAL A 353 1.59 12.04 -20.38
C VAL A 353 2.87 12.49 -21.08
N MET A 354 3.46 11.60 -21.86
CA MET A 354 4.66 11.88 -22.61
C MET A 354 4.61 11.15 -23.97
N GLY A 355 5.38 11.61 -24.93
CA GLY A 355 5.33 11.12 -26.30
C GLY A 355 5.94 9.76 -26.53
N ASN A 356 6.79 9.30 -25.62
CA ASN A 356 7.55 8.06 -25.78
C ASN A 356 7.08 6.92 -24.85
N LEU A 357 5.82 6.96 -24.41
CA LEU A 357 5.23 5.86 -23.62
C LEU A 357 5.21 4.56 -24.44
N ILE A 358 5.41 3.44 -23.76
CA ILE A 358 5.30 2.12 -24.39
C ILE A 358 3.86 1.95 -24.90
N SER A 359 3.72 1.48 -26.14
CA SER A 359 2.41 1.26 -26.75
C SER A 359 1.60 0.22 -25.94
N PRO A 360 0.30 0.44 -25.71
CA PRO A 360 -0.52 -0.57 -25.06
C PRO A 360 -0.49 -1.94 -25.74
N ASP A 361 -0.26 -2.00 -27.04
CA ASP A 361 -0.21 -3.26 -27.81
C ASP A 361 0.97 -4.14 -27.36
N VAL A 362 2.06 -3.54 -26.86
CA VAL A 362 3.23 -4.26 -26.36
C VAL A 362 2.88 -5.08 -25.12
N GLN A 363 1.97 -4.56 -24.28
CA GLN A 363 1.58 -5.21 -23.02
C GLN A 363 0.23 -5.92 -23.11
N LYS A 364 -0.28 -6.13 -24.33
CA LYS A 364 -1.57 -6.76 -24.55
C LYS A 364 -1.62 -8.17 -23.96
N LEU A 365 -2.72 -8.47 -23.25
CA LEU A 365 -2.98 -9.78 -22.69
C LEU A 365 -3.00 -10.84 -23.79
N SER A 366 -2.28 -11.96 -23.59
CA SER A 366 -2.24 -13.05 -24.55
C SER A 366 -2.38 -14.38 -23.85
N TYR A 367 -3.30 -15.20 -24.35
CA TYR A 367 -3.48 -16.59 -23.92
C TYR A 367 -2.70 -17.57 -24.80
N GLU A 368 -2.12 -17.08 -25.89
CA GLU A 368 -1.39 -17.93 -26.84
C GLU A 368 0.06 -18.13 -26.38
N THR A 369 0.56 -19.34 -26.60
CA THR A 369 1.98 -19.65 -26.36
C THR A 369 2.82 -19.02 -27.47
N PRO A 370 3.76 -18.10 -27.15
CA PRO A 370 4.57 -17.50 -28.21
C PRO A 370 5.54 -18.51 -28.81
N PRO A 371 5.97 -18.28 -30.05
CA PRO A 371 6.92 -19.20 -30.69
C PRO A 371 8.26 -19.23 -29.96
N ARG A 372 8.93 -20.35 -30.00
CA ARG A 372 10.27 -20.55 -29.46
C ARG A 372 11.33 -19.82 -30.31
N ILE A 373 12.44 -19.46 -29.68
CA ILE A 373 13.59 -18.90 -30.38
C ILE A 373 14.31 -20.09 -31.09
N GLU A 374 14.24 -20.10 -32.40
CA GLU A 374 14.72 -21.23 -33.17
C GLU A 374 16.08 -21.05 -33.83
N ARG A 375 16.37 -19.82 -34.30
CA ARG A 375 17.59 -19.58 -35.08
C ARG A 375 18.69 -18.90 -34.30
N GLU A 376 18.52 -17.63 -33.98
CA GLU A 376 19.57 -16.87 -33.30
C GLU A 376 19.10 -15.57 -32.73
N ILE A 377 19.91 -15.03 -31.83
CA ILE A 377 19.77 -13.66 -31.33
C ILE A 377 20.95 -12.88 -31.92
N ALA A 378 20.67 -11.90 -32.76
CA ALA A 378 21.67 -11.10 -33.44
C ALA A 378 21.75 -9.72 -32.85
N ILE A 379 22.94 -9.32 -32.46
CA ILE A 379 23.22 -7.96 -31.94
C ILE A 379 24.06 -7.30 -33.02
N SER A 380 23.57 -6.16 -33.56
CA SER A 380 24.18 -5.48 -34.72
C SER A 380 24.48 -4.03 -34.38
N GLY A 381 25.77 -3.72 -34.19
CA GLY A 381 26.24 -2.38 -33.95
C GLY A 381 25.58 -1.72 -32.73
N LEU A 382 25.23 -2.46 -31.72
CA LEU A 382 24.51 -1.97 -30.55
C LEU A 382 25.36 -1.00 -29.76
N ARG A 383 24.87 0.22 -29.59
CA ARG A 383 25.49 1.28 -28.81
C ARG A 383 24.52 1.70 -27.71
N ILE A 384 25.01 1.79 -26.49
CA ILE A 384 24.22 2.24 -25.33
C ILE A 384 24.94 3.46 -24.75
N ALA A 385 24.20 4.55 -24.55
CA ALA A 385 24.76 5.81 -24.06
C ALA A 385 24.04 6.26 -22.78
N ASP A 386 24.75 7.05 -21.96
CA ASP A 386 24.16 7.69 -20.80
C ASP A 386 23.38 8.95 -21.21
N ASP A 387 22.81 9.65 -20.25
CA ASP A 387 21.99 10.85 -20.50
C ASP A 387 22.80 12.00 -21.12
N SER A 388 24.13 11.96 -20.94
CA SER A 388 25.05 12.98 -21.48
C SER A 388 25.56 12.63 -22.89
N GLY A 389 25.19 11.44 -23.40
CA GLY A 389 25.63 10.95 -24.70
C GLY A 389 26.95 10.18 -24.70
N ASN A 390 27.55 9.96 -23.53
CA ASN A 390 28.77 9.16 -23.40
C ASN A 390 28.45 7.68 -23.53
N ASP A 391 29.29 6.96 -24.25
CA ASP A 391 29.08 5.54 -24.50
C ASP A 391 29.28 4.71 -23.23
N LEU A 392 28.23 4.00 -22.82
CA LEU A 392 28.32 2.94 -21.80
C LEU A 392 28.70 1.62 -22.46
N LEU A 393 28.24 1.40 -23.69
CA LEU A 393 28.63 0.30 -24.55
C LEU A 393 28.87 0.87 -25.93
N GLU A 394 30.09 0.75 -26.43
CA GLU A 394 30.46 1.17 -27.80
C GLU A 394 29.85 0.18 -28.80
N PRO A 395 29.67 0.58 -30.06
CA PRO A 395 29.02 -0.29 -31.05
C PRO A 395 29.60 -1.72 -31.03
N THR A 396 28.72 -2.68 -30.73
CA THR A 396 29.07 -4.09 -30.52
C THR A 396 28.21 -4.96 -31.41
N SER A 397 28.83 -5.91 -32.09
CA SER A 397 28.14 -6.89 -32.94
C SER A 397 28.47 -8.30 -32.47
N LEU A 398 27.44 -9.14 -32.39
CA LEU A 398 27.55 -10.45 -31.77
C LEU A 398 26.35 -11.30 -32.15
N ARG A 399 26.54 -12.61 -32.25
CA ARG A 399 25.44 -13.55 -32.50
C ARG A 399 25.42 -14.59 -31.39
N LEU A 400 24.25 -14.89 -30.85
CA LEU A 400 24.04 -15.88 -29.81
C LEU A 400 23.27 -17.06 -30.44
N ALA A 401 23.87 -18.24 -30.44
CA ALA A 401 23.23 -19.43 -31.01
C ALA A 401 22.40 -20.17 -29.95
N PRO A 402 21.30 -20.85 -30.35
CA PRO A 402 20.54 -21.65 -29.39
C PRO A 402 21.41 -22.68 -28.69
N GLY A 403 21.26 -22.84 -27.40
CA GLY A 403 22.00 -23.80 -26.58
C GLY A 403 23.40 -23.38 -26.18
N GLU A 404 23.83 -22.21 -26.59
CA GLU A 404 25.17 -21.69 -26.26
C GLU A 404 25.17 -21.07 -24.85
N ALA A 405 26.17 -21.46 -24.05
CA ALA A 405 26.38 -20.86 -22.72
C ALA A 405 27.52 -19.85 -22.85
N ILE A 406 27.21 -18.58 -22.61
CA ILE A 406 28.12 -17.47 -22.86
C ILE A 406 28.45 -16.79 -21.54
N ALA A 407 29.75 -16.68 -21.23
CA ALA A 407 30.22 -15.91 -20.07
C ALA A 407 30.72 -14.56 -20.54
N ALA A 408 30.21 -13.52 -19.90
CA ALA A 408 30.68 -12.14 -20.09
C ALA A 408 31.36 -11.68 -18.81
N SER A 409 32.55 -11.09 -18.93
CA SER A 409 33.32 -10.65 -17.77
C SER A 409 33.95 -9.29 -18.04
N GLY A 410 34.42 -8.68 -16.98
CA GLY A 410 35.03 -7.36 -17.02
C GLY A 410 34.77 -6.57 -15.76
N PRO A 411 35.42 -5.41 -15.62
CA PRO A 411 35.20 -4.58 -14.48
C PRO A 411 33.77 -4.03 -14.46
N ILE A 412 33.30 -3.66 -13.30
CA ILE A 412 31.97 -3.02 -13.15
C ILE A 412 31.98 -1.72 -13.96
N GLY A 413 30.96 -1.54 -14.79
CA GLY A 413 30.88 -0.41 -15.71
C GLY A 413 31.62 -0.65 -17.04
N GLY A 414 32.14 -1.86 -17.24
CA GLY A 414 32.91 -2.21 -18.44
C GLY A 414 32.09 -2.46 -19.69
N GLY A 415 30.78 -2.66 -19.57
CA GLY A 415 29.89 -2.84 -20.72
C GLY A 415 29.07 -4.11 -20.72
N ALA A 416 29.52 -5.17 -20.08
CA ALA A 416 28.82 -6.46 -20.09
C ALA A 416 27.43 -6.35 -19.48
N GLU A 417 27.29 -5.62 -18.37
CA GLU A 417 26.03 -5.43 -17.66
C GLU A 417 25.03 -4.65 -18.53
N TYR A 418 25.49 -3.71 -19.33
CA TYR A 418 24.62 -2.93 -20.21
C TYR A 418 24.11 -3.78 -21.37
N LEU A 419 24.95 -4.64 -21.90
CA LEU A 419 24.52 -5.61 -22.93
C LEU A 419 23.46 -6.55 -22.36
N ALA A 420 23.67 -7.05 -21.13
CA ALA A 420 22.68 -7.91 -20.46
C ALA A 420 21.35 -7.18 -20.31
N GLU A 421 21.37 -5.93 -19.87
CA GLU A 421 20.15 -5.11 -19.72
C GLU A 421 19.45 -4.88 -21.06
N ALA A 422 20.22 -4.65 -22.12
CA ALA A 422 19.64 -4.43 -23.45
C ALA A 422 18.95 -5.69 -23.98
N LEU A 423 19.49 -6.87 -23.67
CA LEU A 423 18.88 -8.14 -24.07
C LEU A 423 17.51 -8.36 -23.48
N VAL A 424 17.22 -7.76 -22.35
CA VAL A 424 15.92 -7.88 -21.66
C VAL A 424 15.10 -6.56 -21.71
N ARG A 425 15.52 -5.62 -22.57
CA ARG A 425 14.84 -4.33 -22.79
C ARG A 425 14.86 -3.41 -21.57
N LEU A 426 15.84 -3.55 -20.69
CA LEU A 426 16.04 -2.63 -19.57
C LEU A 426 16.99 -1.50 -19.90
N ALA A 427 17.63 -1.52 -21.07
CA ALA A 427 18.46 -0.44 -21.61
C ALA A 427 18.09 -0.24 -23.06
N ASP A 428 17.93 1.01 -23.46
CA ASP A 428 17.55 1.39 -24.82
C ASP A 428 18.82 1.56 -25.68
N ALA A 429 18.77 1.09 -26.92
CA ALA A 429 19.86 1.30 -27.86
C ALA A 429 19.92 2.75 -28.30
N ALA A 430 21.09 3.40 -28.19
CA ALA A 430 21.33 4.70 -28.78
C ALA A 430 21.48 4.56 -30.31
N SER A 431 22.01 3.44 -30.77
CA SER A 431 22.06 3.06 -32.17
C SER A 431 22.26 1.56 -32.26
N GLY A 432 22.10 1.01 -33.44
CA GLY A 432 22.15 -0.43 -33.64
C GLY A 432 20.86 -1.12 -33.20
N ARG A 433 20.84 -2.44 -33.23
CA ARG A 433 19.61 -3.16 -32.85
C ARG A 433 19.93 -4.57 -32.37
N ILE A 434 18.97 -5.16 -31.66
CA ILE A 434 18.95 -6.58 -31.31
C ILE A 434 17.75 -7.17 -32.02
N SER A 435 17.98 -8.30 -32.69
CA SER A 435 16.92 -9.05 -33.36
C SER A 435 16.90 -10.51 -32.89
N ILE A 436 15.70 -11.05 -32.79
CA ILE A 436 15.47 -12.46 -32.40
C ILE A 436 14.77 -13.12 -33.60
N ASP A 437 15.45 -14.10 -34.21
CA ASP A 437 14.96 -14.80 -35.41
C ASP A 437 14.50 -13.80 -36.49
N GLY A 438 15.24 -12.71 -36.67
CA GLY A 438 14.97 -11.71 -37.68
C GLY A 438 14.00 -10.63 -37.28
N HIS A 439 13.37 -10.72 -36.09
CA HIS A 439 12.41 -9.71 -35.61
C HIS A 439 13.11 -8.79 -34.61
N ALA A 440 12.93 -7.48 -34.76
CA ALA A 440 13.51 -6.50 -33.85
C ALA A 440 12.97 -6.70 -32.43
N LEU A 441 13.87 -6.75 -31.45
CA LEU A 441 13.49 -6.95 -30.04
C LEU A 441 12.50 -5.87 -29.56
N ASP A 442 12.72 -4.62 -30.00
CA ASP A 442 11.88 -3.48 -29.59
C ASP A 442 10.41 -3.65 -29.98
N GLY A 443 10.16 -4.34 -31.10
CA GLY A 443 8.81 -4.52 -31.61
C GLY A 443 8.07 -5.75 -31.07
N LEU A 444 8.75 -6.57 -30.29
CA LEU A 444 8.15 -7.81 -29.80
C LEU A 444 7.25 -7.49 -28.59
N PRO A 445 6.09 -8.17 -28.46
CA PRO A 445 5.22 -7.95 -27.31
C PRO A 445 5.82 -8.52 -26.02
N ASP A 446 5.42 -7.96 -24.87
CA ASP A 446 5.83 -8.48 -23.56
C ASP A 446 5.45 -9.95 -23.38
N ALA A 447 4.36 -10.39 -24.01
CA ALA A 447 3.96 -11.80 -23.99
C ALA A 447 5.03 -12.72 -24.57
N PHE A 448 5.79 -12.26 -25.58
CA PHE A 448 6.92 -13.02 -26.11
C PHE A 448 8.14 -12.88 -25.19
N VAL A 449 8.55 -11.64 -24.92
CA VAL A 449 9.79 -11.37 -24.17
C VAL A 449 9.71 -11.94 -22.75
N GLY A 450 8.59 -11.73 -22.06
CA GLY A 450 8.40 -12.22 -20.70
C GLY A 450 8.32 -13.72 -20.56
N ARG A 451 7.97 -14.42 -21.65
CA ARG A 451 7.87 -15.88 -21.62
C ARG A 451 9.07 -16.58 -22.21
N ARG A 452 9.81 -15.93 -23.11
CA ARG A 452 10.96 -16.53 -23.79
C ARG A 452 12.31 -16.05 -23.26
N ILE A 453 12.31 -14.96 -22.49
CA ILE A 453 13.54 -14.41 -21.90
C ILE A 453 13.33 -14.33 -20.39
N ALA A 454 14.29 -14.88 -19.64
CA ALA A 454 14.31 -14.77 -18.18
C ALA A 454 15.52 -13.93 -17.77
N TYR A 455 15.37 -13.19 -16.67
CA TYR A 455 16.41 -12.28 -16.20
C TYR A 455 16.52 -12.35 -14.67
N ALA A 456 17.74 -12.40 -14.18
CA ALA A 456 18.03 -12.30 -12.76
C ALA A 456 19.29 -11.46 -12.56
N THR A 457 19.23 -10.59 -11.57
CA THR A 457 20.35 -9.76 -11.14
C THR A 457 20.29 -9.64 -9.62
N SER A 458 21.22 -8.89 -9.03
CA SER A 458 21.37 -8.84 -7.57
C SER A 458 20.33 -7.98 -6.84
N GLY A 459 19.51 -7.21 -7.54
CA GLY A 459 18.56 -6.29 -6.89
C GLY A 459 17.16 -6.30 -7.48
N LEU A 460 16.61 -7.48 -7.72
CA LEU A 460 15.29 -7.60 -8.35
C LEU A 460 14.14 -7.36 -7.37
N TYR A 461 13.01 -7.01 -7.93
CA TYR A 461 11.78 -6.67 -7.22
C TYR A 461 11.09 -7.90 -6.61
N PHE A 462 10.74 -7.78 -5.34
CA PHE A 462 9.89 -8.74 -4.65
C PHE A 462 8.81 -7.96 -3.90
N PRO A 463 7.55 -8.00 -4.36
CA PRO A 463 6.48 -7.44 -3.54
C PRO A 463 6.31 -8.24 -2.26
N GLN A 464 5.61 -7.69 -1.28
CA GLN A 464 5.32 -8.41 -0.05
C GLN A 464 4.40 -9.58 -0.36
N MET A 465 4.95 -10.79 -0.30
CA MET A 465 4.22 -12.03 -0.61
C MET A 465 4.96 -13.22 -0.03
N SER A 466 4.37 -14.41 -0.12
CA SER A 466 5.04 -15.63 0.29
C SER A 466 6.17 -16.00 -0.68
N ILE A 467 7.09 -16.84 -0.22
CA ILE A 467 8.16 -17.36 -1.12
C ILE A 467 7.53 -18.08 -2.30
N ARG A 468 6.48 -18.87 -2.08
CA ARG A 468 5.75 -19.58 -3.15
C ARG A 468 5.28 -18.60 -4.22
N ASP A 469 4.60 -17.52 -3.81
CA ASP A 469 4.09 -16.51 -4.74
C ASP A 469 5.24 -15.76 -5.44
N ALA A 470 6.33 -15.51 -4.74
CA ALA A 470 7.51 -14.85 -5.33
C ALA A 470 8.14 -15.72 -6.41
N LEU A 471 8.17 -17.03 -6.21
CA LEU A 471 8.72 -17.98 -7.20
C LEU A 471 7.88 -18.02 -8.47
N VAL A 472 6.56 -18.05 -8.34
CA VAL A 472 5.67 -18.16 -9.50
C VAL A 472 5.32 -16.81 -10.11
N TYR A 473 5.82 -15.71 -9.55
CA TYR A 473 5.54 -14.36 -10.02
C TYR A 473 5.80 -14.21 -11.52
N GLY A 474 6.88 -14.78 -12.01
CA GLY A 474 7.25 -14.73 -13.43
C GLY A 474 6.37 -15.56 -14.36
N LEU A 475 5.45 -16.36 -13.81
CA LEU A 475 4.51 -17.19 -14.56
C LEU A 475 3.10 -16.61 -14.60
N ARG A 476 2.85 -15.47 -13.96
CA ARG A 476 1.52 -14.88 -13.86
C ARG A 476 1.20 -14.04 -15.09
N HIS A 477 0.84 -14.71 -16.19
CA HIS A 477 0.67 -14.06 -17.49
C HIS A 477 -0.78 -13.74 -17.83
N ALA A 478 -1.73 -14.60 -17.44
CA ALA A 478 -3.14 -14.45 -17.78
C ALA A 478 -4.00 -15.28 -16.81
N PRO A 479 -5.25 -14.88 -16.54
CA PRO A 479 -6.13 -15.65 -15.67
C PRO A 479 -6.67 -16.89 -16.39
N LEU A 480 -5.92 -17.98 -16.37
CA LEU A 480 -6.20 -19.19 -17.14
C LEU A 480 -7.38 -19.98 -16.60
N VAL A 481 -7.56 -19.97 -15.25
CA VAL A 481 -8.67 -20.69 -14.60
C VAL A 481 -9.40 -19.69 -13.71
N PRO A 482 -10.73 -19.53 -13.87
CA PRO A 482 -11.48 -18.61 -13.00
C PRO A 482 -11.49 -19.10 -11.55
N ALA A 483 -11.61 -18.15 -10.62
CA ALA A 483 -11.75 -18.47 -9.20
C ALA A 483 -13.10 -19.13 -8.96
N GLY A 484 -13.14 -20.09 -8.04
CA GLY A 484 -14.39 -20.65 -7.55
C GLY A 484 -15.06 -19.66 -6.58
N GLY A 485 -16.32 -19.93 -6.22
CA GLY A 485 -17.03 -19.12 -5.24
C GLY A 485 -18.26 -18.44 -5.84
N ASP A 486 -18.71 -17.36 -5.21
CA ASP A 486 -19.94 -16.67 -5.57
C ASP A 486 -19.79 -15.97 -6.94
N ARG A 487 -20.46 -16.56 -7.94
CA ARG A 487 -20.43 -16.07 -9.31
C ARG A 487 -21.11 -14.69 -9.44
N ALA A 488 -22.19 -14.47 -8.69
CA ALA A 488 -22.92 -13.19 -8.71
C ALA A 488 -22.05 -12.05 -8.17
N ALA A 489 -21.32 -12.28 -7.08
CA ALA A 489 -20.40 -11.29 -6.51
C ALA A 489 -19.25 -11.00 -7.47
N SER A 490 -18.73 -12.03 -8.13
CA SER A 490 -17.66 -11.87 -9.12
C SER A 490 -18.11 -11.03 -10.31
N GLU A 491 -19.32 -11.32 -10.84
CA GLU A 491 -19.89 -10.57 -11.96
C GLU A 491 -20.15 -9.11 -11.59
N ALA A 492 -20.60 -8.86 -10.34
CA ALA A 492 -20.82 -7.50 -9.85
C ALA A 492 -19.50 -6.71 -9.77
N ARG A 493 -18.43 -7.34 -9.28
CA ARG A 493 -17.10 -6.72 -9.23
C ARG A 493 -16.60 -6.39 -10.64
N GLN A 494 -16.76 -7.30 -11.58
CA GLN A 494 -16.34 -7.08 -12.97
C GLN A 494 -17.11 -5.94 -13.62
N LEU A 495 -18.42 -5.87 -13.37
CA LEU A 495 -19.27 -4.80 -13.91
C LEU A 495 -18.83 -3.43 -13.37
N GLU A 496 -18.56 -3.34 -12.06
CA GLU A 496 -18.08 -2.11 -11.46
C GLU A 496 -16.69 -1.73 -12.00
N ALA A 497 -15.80 -2.70 -12.19
CA ALA A 497 -14.48 -2.45 -12.76
C ALA A 497 -14.59 -1.85 -14.16
N ARG A 498 -15.45 -2.41 -15.01
CA ARG A 498 -15.67 -1.86 -16.36
C ARG A 498 -16.26 -0.46 -16.32
N ALA A 499 -17.22 -0.24 -15.42
CA ALA A 499 -17.86 1.07 -15.26
C ALA A 499 -16.86 2.14 -14.81
N SER A 500 -15.86 1.75 -14.02
CA SER A 500 -14.83 2.64 -13.51
C SER A 500 -13.55 2.64 -14.36
N GLY A 501 -13.55 1.97 -15.52
CA GLY A 501 -12.40 1.92 -16.40
C GLY A 501 -11.18 1.19 -15.83
N ASN A 502 -11.41 0.29 -14.87
CA ASN A 502 -10.36 -0.53 -14.28
C ASN A 502 -10.29 -1.90 -14.95
N SER A 503 -9.25 -2.67 -14.63
CA SER A 503 -9.13 -4.03 -15.15
C SER A 503 -10.29 -4.88 -14.64
N ASP A 504 -10.95 -5.60 -15.56
CA ASP A 504 -12.01 -6.55 -15.22
C ASP A 504 -11.50 -7.98 -15.13
N LEU A 505 -10.18 -8.17 -15.18
CA LEU A 505 -9.55 -9.48 -15.06
C LEU A 505 -9.70 -10.00 -13.63
N ASP A 506 -9.88 -11.32 -13.52
CA ASP A 506 -10.12 -11.97 -12.22
C ASP A 506 -8.79 -12.18 -11.50
N VAL A 507 -8.48 -11.33 -10.52
CA VAL A 507 -7.23 -11.42 -9.76
C VAL A 507 -7.18 -12.69 -8.91
N ASP A 508 -8.33 -13.22 -8.52
CA ASP A 508 -8.42 -14.43 -7.68
C ASP A 508 -8.37 -15.72 -8.49
N GLY A 509 -8.40 -15.63 -9.82
CA GLY A 509 -8.22 -16.77 -10.70
C GLY A 509 -6.79 -17.31 -10.65
N ASP A 510 -6.57 -18.45 -11.28
CA ASP A 510 -5.23 -19.03 -11.38
C ASP A 510 -4.51 -18.44 -12.58
N TRP A 511 -3.52 -17.60 -12.31
CA TRP A 511 -2.74 -16.89 -13.34
C TRP A 511 -1.50 -17.65 -13.77
N ILE A 512 -1.18 -18.76 -13.08
CA ILE A 512 0.11 -19.45 -13.29
C ILE A 512 0.07 -20.19 -14.62
N ASP A 513 1.05 -19.93 -15.46
CA ASP A 513 1.27 -20.63 -16.72
C ASP A 513 2.09 -21.90 -16.44
N TYR A 514 1.41 -23.00 -16.12
CA TYR A 514 2.05 -24.25 -15.76
C TYR A 514 2.86 -24.84 -16.94
N ALA A 515 2.37 -24.64 -18.16
CA ALA A 515 3.07 -25.13 -19.36
C ALA A 515 4.42 -24.43 -19.52
N ALA A 516 4.54 -23.15 -19.16
CA ALA A 516 5.81 -22.43 -19.21
C ALA A 516 6.84 -23.03 -18.26
N ALA A 517 6.37 -23.56 -17.11
CA ALA A 517 7.25 -24.24 -16.16
C ALA A 517 7.51 -25.71 -16.53
N GLY A 518 6.92 -26.19 -17.63
CA GLY A 518 7.10 -27.57 -18.10
C GLY A 518 6.30 -28.61 -17.32
N ILE A 519 5.19 -28.18 -16.70
CA ILE A 519 4.32 -29.06 -15.92
C ILE A 519 2.91 -28.98 -16.47
N THR A 520 2.07 -29.93 -16.09
CA THR A 520 0.69 -30.03 -16.63
C THR A 520 -0.35 -29.38 -15.75
N GLY A 521 -0.04 -29.06 -14.50
CA GLY A 521 -0.99 -28.45 -13.59
C GLY A 521 -0.42 -28.22 -12.22
N PRO A 522 -1.26 -27.68 -11.29
CA PRO A 522 -0.80 -27.35 -9.93
C PRO A 522 -0.28 -28.56 -9.13
N HIS A 523 -0.73 -29.76 -9.47
CA HIS A 523 -0.30 -30.98 -8.75
C HIS A 523 1.19 -31.29 -8.93
N GLU A 524 1.81 -30.80 -10.01
CA GLU A 524 3.24 -30.99 -10.27
C GLU A 524 4.09 -29.78 -9.83
N LEU A 525 3.45 -28.69 -9.42
CA LEU A 525 4.14 -27.43 -9.10
C LEU A 525 5.13 -27.59 -7.95
N HIS A 526 4.73 -28.30 -6.89
CA HIS A 526 5.59 -28.49 -5.73
C HIS A 526 6.93 -29.15 -6.10
N GLY A 527 6.89 -30.21 -6.90
CA GLY A 527 8.10 -30.89 -7.36
C GLY A 527 8.99 -29.99 -8.21
N ARG A 528 8.39 -29.19 -9.08
CA ARG A 528 9.14 -28.26 -9.93
C ARG A 528 9.78 -27.14 -9.11
N LEU A 529 9.07 -26.61 -8.13
CA LEU A 529 9.62 -25.60 -7.23
C LEU A 529 10.80 -26.16 -6.44
N ALA A 530 10.67 -27.38 -5.91
CA ALA A 530 11.74 -28.04 -5.17
C ALA A 530 12.97 -28.24 -6.05
N GLN A 531 12.77 -28.63 -7.32
CA GLN A 531 13.86 -28.84 -8.29
C GLN A 531 14.61 -27.53 -8.55
N MET A 532 13.88 -26.44 -8.77
CA MET A 532 14.52 -25.13 -9.04
C MET A 532 15.25 -24.62 -7.82
N LEU A 533 14.69 -24.84 -6.63
CA LEU A 533 15.31 -24.41 -5.37
C LEU A 533 16.55 -25.23 -5.06
N ASP A 534 16.61 -26.48 -5.48
CA ASP A 534 17.83 -27.30 -5.38
C ASP A 534 18.93 -26.73 -6.29
N VAL A 535 18.58 -26.31 -7.51
CA VAL A 535 19.55 -25.69 -8.44
C VAL A 535 20.10 -24.39 -7.84
N ALA A 536 19.25 -23.59 -7.21
CA ALA A 536 19.64 -22.32 -6.59
C ALA A 536 20.26 -22.51 -5.21
N ASP A 537 20.28 -23.72 -4.67
CA ASP A 537 20.78 -24.04 -3.32
C ASP A 537 20.01 -23.28 -2.23
N PHE A 538 18.68 -23.28 -2.33
CA PHE A 538 17.82 -22.52 -1.41
C PHE A 538 16.81 -23.39 -0.66
N ARG A 539 16.73 -24.70 -0.96
CA ARG A 539 15.73 -25.58 -0.37
C ARG A 539 15.90 -25.74 1.15
N ILE A 540 17.16 -25.88 1.60
CA ILE A 540 17.48 -26.03 3.02
C ILE A 540 17.08 -24.77 3.79
N ASP A 541 17.36 -23.60 3.23
CA ASP A 541 16.97 -22.31 3.85
C ASP A 541 15.46 -22.20 4.03
N ILE A 542 14.69 -22.66 3.04
CA ILE A 542 13.22 -22.64 3.10
C ILE A 542 12.74 -23.61 4.19
N ALA A 543 13.34 -24.78 4.32
CA ALA A 543 12.98 -25.73 5.38
C ALA A 543 13.24 -25.12 6.75
N ARG A 544 14.36 -24.41 6.92
CA ARG A 544 14.67 -23.72 8.19
C ARG A 544 13.63 -22.64 8.49
N LEU A 545 13.20 -21.87 7.50
CA LEU A 545 12.15 -20.85 7.66
C LEU A 545 10.83 -21.51 8.09
N GLY A 546 10.51 -22.67 7.51
CA GLY A 546 9.31 -23.42 7.87
C GLY A 546 9.32 -23.89 9.29
N LEU A 547 10.47 -24.37 9.78
CA LEU A 547 10.63 -24.80 11.16
C LEU A 547 10.43 -23.66 12.15
N ARG A 548 10.90 -22.46 11.81
CA ARG A 548 10.84 -21.29 12.69
C ARG A 548 9.51 -20.56 12.66
N ASN A 549 8.66 -20.83 11.65
CA ASN A 549 7.35 -20.20 11.53
C ASN A 549 6.34 -20.81 12.50
N ARG A 550 5.38 -20.01 12.94
CA ARG A 550 4.24 -20.47 13.71
C ARG A 550 3.49 -21.53 12.91
N VAL A 551 2.90 -22.48 13.63
CA VAL A 551 2.08 -23.53 13.00
C VAL A 551 0.89 -22.85 12.30
N PRO A 552 0.60 -23.20 11.02
CA PRO A 552 -0.59 -22.66 10.36
C PRO A 552 -1.86 -23.03 11.10
N ALA A 553 -2.81 -22.10 11.16
CA ALA A 553 -4.08 -22.31 11.86
C ALA A 553 -4.93 -23.40 11.19
N ASP A 554 -4.73 -23.60 9.90
CA ASP A 554 -5.50 -24.56 9.09
C ASP A 554 -4.77 -25.89 8.87
N LEU A 555 -3.80 -26.21 9.72
CA LEU A 555 -3.05 -27.45 9.59
C LEU A 555 -3.99 -28.65 9.67
N PRO A 556 -3.93 -29.60 8.71
CA PRO A 556 -4.83 -30.77 8.75
C PRO A 556 -4.67 -31.60 10.03
N GLU A 557 -5.77 -32.17 10.51
CA GLU A 557 -5.77 -32.98 11.71
C GLU A 557 -4.79 -34.17 11.63
N GLU A 558 -4.68 -34.76 10.44
CA GLU A 558 -3.72 -35.85 10.18
C GLU A 558 -2.28 -35.36 10.36
N THR A 559 -1.97 -34.15 9.88
CA THR A 559 -0.64 -33.57 10.05
C THR A 559 -0.37 -33.26 11.52
N CYS A 560 -1.36 -32.76 12.26
CA CYS A 560 -1.25 -32.56 13.70
C CYS A 560 -0.87 -33.84 14.42
N ALA A 561 -1.52 -34.94 14.04
CA ALA A 561 -1.22 -36.26 14.61
C ALA A 561 0.22 -36.69 14.31
N HIS A 562 0.70 -36.41 13.09
CA HIS A 562 2.09 -36.68 12.70
C HIS A 562 3.08 -35.86 13.52
N VAL A 563 2.74 -34.59 13.79
CA VAL A 563 3.61 -33.71 14.58
C VAL A 563 3.73 -34.27 16.03
N LEU A 564 2.62 -34.70 16.61
CA LEU A 564 2.62 -35.28 17.97
C LEU A 564 3.41 -36.58 17.99
N LYS A 565 3.31 -37.38 16.95
CA LYS A 565 4.08 -38.62 16.81
C LYS A 565 5.57 -38.29 16.72
N ALA A 566 5.91 -37.26 15.96
CA ALA A 566 7.29 -36.78 15.81
C ALA A 566 7.85 -36.28 17.14
N ARG A 567 7.01 -35.64 17.97
CA ARG A 567 7.38 -35.17 19.31
C ARG A 567 7.85 -36.34 20.17
N GLY A 568 7.09 -37.44 20.18
CA GLY A 568 7.44 -38.66 20.91
C GLY A 568 8.70 -39.30 20.36
N ARG A 569 8.81 -39.37 19.03
CA ARG A 569 9.98 -39.99 18.39
C ARG A 569 11.26 -39.18 18.61
N PHE A 570 11.12 -37.85 18.68
CA PHE A 570 12.24 -36.97 18.99
C PHE A 570 12.83 -37.30 20.37
N ARG A 571 11.97 -37.46 21.36
CA ARG A 571 12.39 -37.84 22.72
C ARG A 571 13.09 -39.21 22.73
N GLU A 572 12.56 -40.17 21.99
CA GLU A 572 13.15 -41.50 21.89
C GLU A 572 14.54 -41.44 21.28
N ARG A 573 14.71 -40.62 20.20
CA ARG A 573 16.01 -40.45 19.54
C ARG A 573 17.02 -39.75 20.45
N LEU A 574 16.56 -38.78 21.26
CA LEU A 574 17.44 -38.14 22.25
C LEU A 574 18.00 -39.15 23.20
N ALA A 575 17.15 -40.05 23.72
CA ALA A 575 17.57 -41.10 24.68
C ALA A 575 18.51 -42.09 24.01
N GLU A 576 18.17 -42.55 22.79
CA GLU A 576 18.97 -43.51 22.03
C GLU A 576 20.39 -42.98 21.72
N GLY A 577 20.52 -41.67 21.42
CA GLY A 577 21.79 -41.05 21.07
C GLY A 577 22.57 -40.47 22.21
N GLY A 578 22.04 -40.54 23.47
CA GLY A 578 22.69 -39.98 24.62
C GLY A 578 22.74 -38.46 24.64
N ASP A 579 21.81 -37.83 23.95
CA ASP A 579 21.80 -36.37 23.77
C ASP A 579 20.86 -35.68 24.77
N GLU A 580 20.32 -36.37 25.74
CA GLU A 580 19.39 -35.80 26.72
C GLU A 580 19.98 -34.67 27.55
N VAL A 581 21.32 -34.64 27.71
CA VAL A 581 22.04 -33.58 28.42
C VAL A 581 21.90 -32.24 27.74
N TYR A 582 21.66 -32.23 26.41
CA TYR A 582 21.57 -31.02 25.60
C TYR A 582 20.14 -30.44 25.49
N PHE A 583 19.16 -31.09 26.15
CA PHE A 583 17.77 -30.74 25.95
C PHE A 583 16.97 -30.85 27.24
N GLU A 584 16.11 -29.84 27.51
CA GLU A 584 15.21 -29.83 28.67
C GLU A 584 13.77 -29.91 28.12
N SER A 585 13.11 -31.03 28.35
CA SER A 585 11.71 -31.24 27.95
C SER A 585 10.76 -30.48 28.88
N PHE A 586 9.69 -29.94 28.34
CA PHE A 586 8.64 -29.29 29.12
C PHE A 586 7.93 -30.34 29.97
N ASP A 587 7.78 -30.06 31.26
CA ASP A 587 7.07 -30.92 32.23
C ASP A 587 6.12 -30.01 33.03
N PRO A 588 4.81 -30.27 33.00
CA PRO A 588 3.84 -29.44 33.73
C PRO A 588 4.13 -29.34 35.26
N ALA A 589 4.80 -30.31 35.82
CA ALA A 589 5.08 -30.35 37.25
C ALA A 589 6.44 -29.73 37.62
N ARG A 590 7.22 -29.28 36.67
CA ARG A 590 8.59 -28.78 36.90
C ARG A 590 8.78 -27.40 36.34
N TYR A 591 9.67 -26.63 36.97
CA TYR A 591 10.18 -25.36 36.44
C TYR A 591 11.14 -25.67 35.31
N SER A 592 10.91 -25.02 34.14
CA SER A 592 11.78 -25.15 32.97
C SER A 592 12.86 -24.10 33.05
N ASP A 593 14.10 -24.50 33.36
CA ASP A 593 15.21 -23.56 33.59
C ASP A 593 15.59 -22.76 32.37
N TYR A 594 15.34 -23.27 31.16
CA TYR A 594 15.72 -22.62 29.91
C TYR A 594 14.53 -21.89 29.24
N ALA A 595 13.39 -21.80 29.94
CA ALA A 595 12.24 -21.00 29.55
C ALA A 595 12.16 -19.76 30.44
N THR A 596 11.46 -18.73 29.97
CA THR A 596 11.31 -17.49 30.73
C THR A 596 10.44 -17.72 31.97
N VAL A 597 10.52 -16.77 32.92
CA VAL A 597 9.63 -16.80 34.09
C VAL A 597 8.16 -16.77 33.65
N LEU A 598 7.80 -15.96 32.68
CA LEU A 598 6.41 -15.89 32.18
C LEU A 598 5.98 -17.24 31.57
N GLU A 599 6.83 -17.84 30.72
CA GLU A 599 6.53 -19.17 30.16
C GLU A 599 6.32 -20.21 31.27
N ASN A 600 7.04 -20.09 32.37
CA ASN A 600 6.86 -20.98 33.50
C ASN A 600 5.58 -20.71 34.26
N ILE A 601 5.15 -19.46 34.40
CA ILE A 601 3.88 -19.11 35.06
C ILE A 601 2.69 -19.62 34.26
N VAL A 602 2.67 -19.30 32.95
CA VAL A 602 1.54 -19.67 32.09
C VAL A 602 1.67 -21.09 31.56
N PHE A 603 2.85 -21.66 31.60
CA PHE A 603 3.21 -22.92 30.94
C PHE A 603 2.74 -22.87 29.47
N GLY A 604 3.23 -21.86 28.76
CA GLY A 604 2.81 -21.58 27.41
C GLY A 604 3.45 -20.34 26.87
N ILE A 605 2.86 -19.78 25.81
CA ILE A 605 3.37 -18.61 25.09
C ILE A 605 2.33 -17.51 25.16
N ALA A 606 2.77 -16.29 25.51
CA ALA A 606 1.93 -15.11 25.41
C ALA A 606 1.85 -14.66 23.96
N LEU A 607 0.64 -14.38 23.47
CA LEU A 607 0.44 -13.90 22.10
C LEU A 607 0.87 -12.44 22.00
N PRO A 608 1.77 -12.08 21.05
CA PRO A 608 2.27 -10.71 20.96
C PRO A 608 1.18 -9.67 20.77
N GLU A 609 0.16 -9.98 20.01
CA GLU A 609 -0.95 -9.06 19.71
C GLU A 609 -1.70 -8.68 21.00
N ALA A 610 -1.93 -9.65 21.86
CA ALA A 610 -2.60 -9.42 23.15
C ALA A 610 -1.70 -8.64 24.12
N ALA A 611 -0.40 -8.88 24.08
CA ALA A 611 0.57 -8.17 24.93
C ALA A 611 0.69 -6.68 24.52
N GLU A 612 0.56 -6.38 23.22
CA GLU A 612 0.54 -5.00 22.73
C GLU A 612 -0.69 -4.25 23.24
N GLU A 613 -1.84 -4.94 23.29
CA GLU A 613 -3.09 -4.35 23.74
C GLU A 613 -3.08 -4.09 25.26
N MET A 614 -2.64 -5.08 26.02
CA MET A 614 -2.49 -4.98 27.48
C MET A 614 -1.40 -5.97 27.95
N PRO A 615 -0.29 -5.48 28.55
CA PRO A 615 0.75 -6.37 29.05
C PRO A 615 0.20 -7.39 30.02
N LEU A 616 0.75 -8.61 30.01
CA LEU A 616 0.25 -9.69 30.88
C LEU A 616 0.38 -9.36 32.36
N ALA A 617 1.45 -8.63 32.75
CA ALA A 617 1.61 -8.22 34.16
C ALA A 617 0.49 -7.29 34.64
N ALA A 618 -0.19 -6.58 33.72
CA ALA A 618 -1.26 -5.66 34.05
C ALA A 618 -2.66 -6.32 34.02
N ARG A 619 -2.76 -7.55 33.54
CA ARG A 619 -4.06 -8.23 33.46
C ARG A 619 -4.57 -8.60 34.84
N PRO A 620 -5.88 -8.39 35.12
CA PRO A 620 -6.41 -8.65 36.45
C PRO A 620 -6.16 -10.07 36.98
N GLN A 621 -6.24 -11.07 36.12
CA GLN A 621 -6.01 -12.47 36.49
C GLN A 621 -4.56 -12.67 36.94
N MET A 622 -3.61 -12.10 36.21
CA MET A 622 -2.18 -12.19 36.53
C MET A 622 -1.87 -11.41 37.81
N VAL A 623 -2.45 -10.24 37.99
CA VAL A 623 -2.26 -9.42 39.19
C VAL A 623 -2.73 -10.20 40.42
N ALA A 624 -3.89 -10.83 40.35
CA ALA A 624 -4.44 -11.65 41.44
C ALA A 624 -3.54 -12.85 41.76
N VAL A 625 -3.05 -13.55 40.74
CA VAL A 625 -2.20 -14.71 40.88
C VAL A 625 -0.85 -14.33 41.49
N LEU A 626 -0.24 -13.29 41.08
CA LEU A 626 1.01 -12.82 41.62
C LEU A 626 0.89 -12.46 43.10
N UNK A 627 -0.01 -11.96 43.28
CA UNK A 627 -0.27 -11.59 44.64
C UNK A 627 -0.45 -12.72 45.57
N GLU A 628 -1.30 -13.65 45.09
CA GLU A 628 -1.63 -14.83 45.89
C GLU A 628 -0.43 -15.76 46.07
N ALA A 629 0.40 -15.87 45.07
CA ALA A 629 1.60 -16.73 45.08
C ALA A 629 2.80 -16.11 45.79
N GLY A 630 2.67 -14.85 46.23
CA GLY A 630 3.77 -14.16 46.88
C GLY A 630 4.82 -13.65 45.92
N LEU A 631 4.49 -13.54 44.63
CA LEU A 631 5.41 -13.11 43.56
C LEU A 631 5.28 -11.64 43.22
N ASP A 632 4.28 -10.93 43.73
CA ASP A 632 4.02 -9.55 43.31
C ASP A 632 5.24 -8.65 43.62
N ASP A 633 5.74 -8.73 44.84
CA ASP A 633 6.94 -7.99 45.25
C ASP A 633 8.22 -8.56 44.63
N LEU A 634 8.29 -9.86 44.57
CA LEU A 634 9.46 -10.54 43.97
C LEU A 634 9.65 -10.26 42.49
N UNK A 635 8.72 -10.41 41.65
CA UNK A 635 8.72 -10.12 40.36
C UNK A 635 9.02 -8.76 40.09
N HIS A 636 8.53 -7.72 40.94
CA HIS A 636 8.89 -6.30 40.91
C HIS A 636 10.35 -6.05 41.23
N GLU A 637 10.80 -6.57 42.36
CA GLU A 637 12.21 -6.38 42.80
C GLU A 637 13.18 -7.01 41.78
N MET A 638 12.82 -8.18 41.24
CA MET A 638 13.61 -8.85 40.22
C MET A 638 13.74 -7.96 38.98
N GLY A 639 12.62 -7.40 38.50
CA GLY A 639 12.63 -6.52 37.34
C GLY A 639 13.42 -5.25 37.58
N ARG A 640 13.33 -4.69 38.79
CA ARG A 640 14.10 -3.50 39.18
C ARG A 640 15.60 -3.80 39.13
N GLN A 641 16.02 -4.94 39.67
CA GLN A 641 17.42 -5.35 39.62
C GLN A 641 17.92 -5.61 38.22
N ILE A 642 17.07 -6.23 37.37
CA ILE A 642 17.41 -6.46 35.96
C ILE A 642 17.59 -5.10 35.26
N ALA A 643 16.67 -4.17 35.47
CA ALA A 643 16.73 -2.84 34.85
C ALA A 643 18.01 -2.11 35.29
N GLU A 644 18.32 -2.12 36.60
CA GLU A 644 19.52 -1.52 37.11
C GLU A 644 20.77 -2.11 36.47
N THR A 645 20.87 -3.42 36.41
CA THR A 645 22.02 -4.14 35.87
C THR A 645 22.18 -3.89 34.37
N VAL A 646 21.09 -4.00 33.60
CA VAL A 646 21.14 -3.78 32.15
C VAL A 646 21.53 -2.33 31.84
N ILE A 647 20.94 -1.37 32.54
CA ILE A 647 21.25 0.05 32.33
C ILE A 647 22.71 0.38 32.78
N GLU A 648 23.18 -0.20 33.89
CA GLU A 648 24.55 -0.01 34.32
C GLU A 648 25.55 -0.51 33.27
N ILE A 649 25.29 -1.65 32.67
CA ILE A 649 26.17 -2.28 31.68
C ILE A 649 26.04 -1.62 30.30
N PHE A 650 24.85 -1.36 29.84
CA PHE A 650 24.55 -0.99 28.47
C PHE A 650 23.95 0.40 28.29
N GLY A 651 23.64 1.10 29.38
CA GLY A 651 22.97 2.42 29.33
C GLY A 651 23.78 3.51 28.65
N UNK A 652 24.76 3.32 28.63
CA UNK A 652 25.67 4.15 28.06
C UNK A 652 25.87 3.99 26.64
N LEU A 653 25.37 3.04 26.10
CA LEU A 653 25.51 2.73 24.70
C LEU A 653 24.42 3.45 23.89
N ALA A 654 24.73 3.82 22.65
CA ALA A 654 23.74 4.37 21.74
C ALA A 654 22.69 3.31 21.42
N PRO A 655 21.40 3.72 21.20
CA PRO A 655 20.34 2.75 20.88
C PRO A 655 20.64 1.90 19.65
N ASP A 656 21.44 2.40 18.72
CA ASP A 656 21.84 1.71 17.50
C ASP A 656 23.15 0.94 17.61
N SER A 657 23.70 0.81 18.80
CA SER A 657 24.94 0.04 19.03
C SER A 657 24.68 -1.45 18.76
N PRO A 658 25.57 -2.13 18.01
CA PRO A 658 25.44 -3.58 17.81
C PRO A 658 25.48 -4.38 19.12
N LEU A 659 26.07 -3.82 20.18
CA LEU A 659 26.10 -4.48 21.49
C LEU A 659 24.71 -4.52 22.13
N MET A 660 23.81 -3.61 21.75
CA MET A 660 22.43 -3.62 22.25
C MET A 660 21.64 -4.83 21.73
N ASP A 661 22.04 -5.36 20.59
CA ASP A 661 21.37 -6.53 20.01
C ASP A 661 21.57 -7.80 20.86
N ASN A 662 22.57 -7.78 21.76
CA ASN A 662 22.83 -8.88 22.67
C ASN A 662 22.01 -8.79 23.96
N VAL A 663 21.25 -7.71 24.15
CA VAL A 663 20.41 -7.50 25.32
C VAL A 663 18.99 -7.93 24.99
N ASP A 664 18.66 -9.20 25.26
CA ASP A 664 17.35 -9.73 24.90
C ASP A 664 16.25 -9.45 25.93
N LEU A 665 16.61 -8.83 27.06
CA LEU A 665 15.66 -8.48 28.13
C LEU A 665 14.95 -7.13 27.86
N MET A 666 15.58 -6.24 27.10
CA MET A 666 15.13 -4.86 26.97
C MET A 666 15.50 -4.37 25.56
N THR A 667 14.52 -3.82 24.84
CA THR A 667 14.83 -3.22 23.53
C THR A 667 15.50 -1.86 23.72
N PRO A 668 16.30 -1.40 22.72
CA PRO A 668 16.92 -0.08 22.83
C PRO A 668 15.94 1.06 23.08
N GLU A 669 14.74 0.95 22.53
CA GLU A 669 13.69 1.96 22.68
C GLU A 669 13.13 2.01 24.11
N GLU A 670 13.22 0.89 24.83
CA GLU A 670 12.71 0.77 26.20
C GLU A 670 13.69 1.32 27.25
N VAL A 671 14.98 1.48 26.91
CA VAL A 671 16.03 1.85 27.89
C VAL A 671 15.71 3.15 28.60
N ASP A 672 15.32 4.20 27.85
CA ASP A 672 15.01 5.51 28.44
C ASP A 672 13.79 5.44 29.36
N GLY A 673 12.80 4.63 28.99
CA GLY A 673 11.62 4.40 29.82
C GLY A 673 11.97 3.77 31.16
N TYR A 674 12.83 2.75 31.15
CA TYR A 674 13.28 2.09 32.39
C TYR A 674 14.20 2.97 33.22
N LYS A 675 15.05 3.81 32.58
CA LYS A 675 15.84 4.82 33.29
C LYS A 675 14.93 5.75 34.07
N ALA A 676 13.89 6.25 33.43
CA ALA A 676 12.92 7.15 34.06
C ALA A 676 12.16 6.45 35.20
N ALA A 677 11.76 5.19 35.00
CA ALA A 677 11.09 4.37 36.01
C ALA A 677 11.97 4.16 37.25
N LEU A 678 13.28 3.90 37.05
CA LEU A 678 14.22 3.77 38.16
C LEU A 678 14.40 5.07 38.93
N ARG A 679 14.42 6.21 38.23
CA ARG A 679 14.50 7.54 38.88
C ARG A 679 13.23 7.81 39.71
N ARG A 680 12.06 7.46 39.19
CA ARG A 680 10.77 7.60 39.92
C ARG A 680 10.73 6.69 41.15
N ALA A 681 11.32 5.48 41.05
CA ALA A 681 11.40 4.56 42.19
C ALA A 681 12.25 5.08 43.33
N ALA A 682 13.25 5.93 43.02
CA ALA A 682 14.11 6.55 44.02
C ALA A 682 13.46 7.77 44.68
N THR A 683 12.36 8.29 44.15
CA THR A 683 11.59 9.42 44.68
C THR A 683 10.14 9.01 44.91
N ASP A 684 9.40 9.76 45.72
CA ASP A 684 7.99 9.49 46.01
C ASP A 684 7.15 9.96 44.84
N GLY A 685 6.93 9.06 43.86
CA GLY A 685 6.05 9.31 42.73
C GLY A 685 4.57 9.12 43.05
N SER A 686 3.70 9.47 42.14
CA SER A 686 2.26 9.28 42.28
C SER A 686 1.92 7.78 42.34
N THR A 687 0.80 7.43 42.97
CA THR A 687 0.35 6.05 43.11
C THR A 687 0.16 5.37 41.76
N SER A 688 -0.29 6.09 40.77
CA SER A 688 -0.45 5.51 39.42
C SER A 688 0.83 5.27 38.64
N UNK A 689 1.68 5.96 38.83
CA UNK A 689 2.92 5.81 38.32
C UNK A 689 3.63 4.70 38.91
N ARG A 690 3.47 4.66 40.08
CA ARG A 690 4.00 3.53 40.80
C ARG A 690 3.43 2.20 40.30
N ARG A 691 2.12 2.14 40.09
CA ARG A 691 1.48 0.92 39.57
C ARG A 691 2.00 0.60 38.18
N ARG A 692 2.08 1.61 37.31
CA ARG A 692 2.56 1.43 35.94
C ARG A 692 4.00 0.97 35.92
N ASP A 693 4.87 1.62 36.72
CA ASP A 693 6.27 1.26 36.83
C ASP A 693 6.43 -0.13 37.40
N ARG A 694 5.64 -0.47 38.41
CA ARG A 694 5.64 -1.81 39.00
C ARG A 694 5.33 -2.88 37.96
N ARG A 695 4.30 -2.66 37.14
CA ARG A 695 3.95 -3.62 36.08
C ARG A 695 5.04 -3.70 35.02
N ALA A 696 5.66 -2.57 34.68
CA ALA A 696 6.78 -2.55 33.72
C ALA A 696 7.96 -3.38 34.23
N PHE A 697 8.33 -3.26 35.51
CA PHE A 697 9.39 -4.06 36.09
C PHE A 697 9.02 -5.54 36.13
N GLN A 698 7.75 -5.85 36.45
CA GLN A 698 7.28 -7.23 36.42
C GLN A 698 7.33 -7.83 35.01
N GLU A 699 6.99 -7.06 33.99
CA GLU A 699 7.13 -7.50 32.59
C GLU A 699 8.58 -7.80 32.25
N LEU A 700 9.51 -6.98 32.75
CA LEU A 700 10.93 -7.20 32.54
C LEU A 700 11.39 -8.50 33.22
N ALA A 701 10.93 -8.76 34.44
CA ALA A 701 11.22 -10.00 35.16
C ALA A 701 10.64 -11.22 34.45
N PHE A 702 9.51 -11.06 33.76
CA PHE A 702 8.85 -12.15 33.00
C PHE A 702 9.74 -12.71 31.90
N GLY A 703 10.63 -11.92 31.34
CA GLY A 703 11.56 -12.36 30.30
C GLY A 703 12.85 -13.01 30.81
N TYR A 704 13.03 -13.13 32.12
CA TYR A 704 14.28 -13.58 32.72
C TYR A 704 14.48 -15.09 32.57
N ILE A 705 15.69 -15.50 32.18
CA ILE A 705 16.13 -16.89 32.09
C ILE A 705 17.45 -17.00 32.85
N GLU A 706 17.46 -17.70 34.02
CA GLU A 706 18.64 -17.71 34.91
C GLU A 706 19.91 -18.25 34.24
N PRO A 707 19.89 -19.39 33.52
CA PRO A 707 21.13 -19.90 32.91
C PRO A 707 21.67 -18.98 31.79
N ARG A 708 20.81 -18.22 31.14
CA ARG A 708 21.21 -17.30 30.05
C ARG A 708 21.69 -15.97 30.59
N HIS A 709 20.93 -15.36 31.50
CA HIS A 709 21.20 -14.00 31.97
C HIS A 709 22.12 -13.96 33.18
N ARG A 710 22.14 -15.01 34.01
CA ARG A 710 23.11 -15.25 35.09
C ARG A 710 23.22 -14.15 36.15
N LEU A 711 22.08 -13.57 36.53
CA LEU A 711 22.05 -12.52 37.56
C LEU A 711 21.80 -13.07 38.97
N GLY A 712 21.58 -14.36 39.09
CA GLY A 712 21.36 -15.02 40.37
C GLY A 712 20.05 -14.63 41.05
N LEU A 713 19.01 -14.35 40.28
CA LEU A 713 17.74 -13.83 40.80
C LEU A 713 16.71 -14.94 41.11
N LEU A 714 16.95 -16.16 40.64
CA LEU A 714 16.03 -17.28 40.85
C LEU A 714 16.64 -18.30 41.80
N ASP A 715 15.92 -18.63 42.84
CA ASP A 715 16.28 -19.72 43.76
C ASP A 715 15.13 -20.75 43.79
N ASP A 716 15.32 -21.83 44.49
CA ASP A 716 14.32 -22.92 44.55
C ASP A 716 12.99 -22.45 45.14
N ASP A 717 13.00 -21.50 46.07
CA ASP A 717 11.78 -20.98 46.69
C ASP A 717 10.98 -20.16 45.68
N ILE A 718 11.66 -19.33 44.87
CA ILE A 718 11.01 -18.55 43.84
C ILE A 718 10.46 -19.45 42.73
N LYS A 719 11.21 -20.50 42.37
CA LYS A 719 10.74 -21.48 41.39
C LYS A 719 9.49 -22.19 41.87
N ALA A 720 9.44 -22.56 43.16
CA ALA A 720 8.25 -23.16 43.77
C ALA A 720 7.08 -22.20 43.76
N ALA A 721 7.30 -20.92 44.04
CA ALA A 721 6.25 -19.90 43.99
C ALA A 721 5.74 -19.70 42.57
N VAL A 722 6.61 -19.80 41.58
CA VAL A 722 6.19 -19.72 40.15
C VAL A 722 5.30 -20.89 39.78
N LEU A 723 5.63 -22.11 40.25
CA LEU A 723 4.79 -23.30 40.00
C LEU A 723 3.44 -23.17 40.69
N SER A 724 3.39 -22.58 41.88
CA SER A 724 2.14 -22.27 42.59
C SER A 724 1.31 -21.27 41.79
N ALA A 725 1.98 -20.25 41.23
CA ALA A 725 1.31 -19.26 40.37
C ALA A 725 0.75 -19.92 39.10
N ARG A 726 1.47 -20.86 38.52
CA ARG A 726 1.01 -21.64 37.34
C ARG A 726 -0.33 -22.35 37.66
N ALA A 727 -0.40 -23.04 38.80
CA ALA A 727 -1.61 -23.74 39.21
C ALA A 727 -2.78 -22.78 39.44
N ARG A 728 -2.51 -21.63 40.08
CA ARG A 728 -3.53 -20.65 40.42
C ARG A 728 -4.04 -19.95 39.15
N LEU A 729 -3.13 -19.69 38.18
CA LEU A 729 -3.52 -19.05 36.92
C LEU A 729 -4.43 -19.96 36.09
N LEU A 730 -4.12 -21.25 36.10
CA LEU A 730 -4.97 -22.23 35.40
C LEU A 730 -6.38 -22.24 35.98
N GLU A 731 -6.53 -22.11 37.30
CA GLU A 731 -7.84 -22.02 37.96
C GLU A 731 -8.60 -20.75 37.59
N ARG A 732 -7.88 -19.67 37.24
CA ARG A 732 -8.46 -18.38 36.89
C ARG A 732 -8.58 -18.15 35.37
N MET A 733 -8.30 -19.17 34.57
CA MET A 733 -8.38 -19.08 33.12
C MET A 733 -9.82 -18.78 32.69
N ASP A 734 -10.00 -17.66 31.99
CA ASP A 734 -11.29 -17.23 31.45
C ASP A 734 -11.14 -17.00 29.95
N PRO A 735 -12.23 -16.76 29.22
CA PRO A 735 -12.11 -16.56 27.75
C PRO A 735 -11.20 -15.42 27.35
N GLU A 736 -11.14 -14.35 28.14
CA GLU A 736 -10.28 -13.20 27.87
C GLU A 736 -8.80 -13.58 27.95
N LEU A 737 -8.40 -14.24 29.05
CA LEU A 737 -7.03 -14.68 29.25
C LEU A 737 -6.66 -15.79 28.26
N ALA A 738 -7.60 -16.68 27.94
CA ALA A 738 -7.39 -17.76 26.98
C ALA A 738 -7.07 -17.23 25.56
N GLN A 739 -7.52 -16.02 25.23
CA GLN A 739 -7.18 -15.36 23.97
C GLN A 739 -5.79 -14.72 23.99
N ALA A 740 -5.22 -14.54 25.18
CA ALA A 740 -3.93 -13.85 25.34
C ALA A 740 -2.77 -14.82 25.47
N VAL A 741 -3.00 -16.08 25.88
CA VAL A 741 -1.94 -17.08 26.07
C VAL A 741 -2.31 -18.38 25.37
N SER A 742 -1.28 -19.10 24.91
CA SER A 742 -1.43 -20.41 24.31
C SER A 742 -0.61 -21.41 25.11
N MET A 743 -1.27 -22.37 25.75
CA MET A 743 -0.63 -23.28 26.72
C MET A 743 0.06 -24.45 26.04
N HIS A 744 1.15 -24.91 26.63
CA HIS A 744 1.82 -26.17 26.26
C HIS A 744 1.02 -27.34 26.78
N VAL A 745 0.42 -28.14 25.91
CA VAL A 745 -0.34 -29.33 26.28
C VAL A 745 0.33 -30.53 25.61
N PRO A 746 0.75 -31.56 26.46
CA PRO A 746 1.43 -32.72 25.87
C PRO A 746 0.71 -33.39 24.70
N UNK A 747 -0.44 -33.37 24.73
CA UNK A 747 -1.27 -34.04 23.76
C UNK A 747 -1.91 -33.11 22.79
N UNK A 748 -1.54 -31.69 22.70
CA UNK A 748 -2.07 -30.81 21.76
C UNK A 748 -0.97 -30.07 21.14
N ILE A 749 -1.33 -29.44 19.98
CA ILE A 749 -0.39 -28.55 19.30
C ILE A 749 -0.62 -27.15 19.83
N ASN A 750 0.44 -26.43 20.13
CA ASN A 750 0.41 -25.03 20.55
C ASN A 750 0.41 -24.15 19.29
N PRO A 751 -0.70 -23.52 18.91
CA PRO A 751 -0.76 -22.73 17.69
C PRO A 751 0.05 -21.43 17.74
N ALA A 752 0.49 -21.00 18.92
CA ALA A 752 1.36 -19.83 19.07
C ALA A 752 2.84 -20.18 18.93
N ALA A 753 3.18 -21.47 19.01
CA ALA A 753 4.56 -21.93 18.93
C ALA A 753 4.96 -22.19 17.47
N SER A 754 6.27 -22.17 17.21
CA SER A 754 6.79 -22.55 15.90
C SER A 754 6.56 -24.04 15.66
N PHE A 755 6.65 -24.46 14.39
CA PHE A 755 6.57 -25.87 14.03
C PHE A 755 7.66 -26.66 14.78
N GLN A 756 8.87 -26.12 14.81
CA GLN A 756 10.00 -26.71 15.50
C GLN A 756 9.71 -26.91 17.00
N ASP A 757 9.20 -25.86 17.65
CA ASP A 757 8.93 -25.90 19.09
C ASP A 757 7.80 -26.89 19.43
N ASN A 758 6.86 -27.09 18.51
CA ASN A 758 5.81 -28.09 18.70
C ASN A 758 6.37 -29.52 18.68
N ILE A 759 7.39 -29.77 17.86
CA ILE A 759 8.04 -31.08 17.81
C ILE A 759 8.97 -31.26 19.03
N LEU A 760 9.78 -30.25 19.31
CA LEU A 760 10.74 -30.32 20.41
C LEU A 760 10.06 -30.39 21.76
N PHE A 761 9.04 -29.59 22.00
CA PHE A 761 8.31 -29.51 23.27
C PHE A 761 9.28 -29.35 24.43
N GLY A 762 10.15 -28.36 24.34
CA GLY A 762 11.18 -28.11 25.33
C GLY A 762 12.16 -27.04 24.84
N ARG A 763 13.25 -26.94 25.52
CA ARG A 763 14.29 -25.95 25.19
C ARG A 763 15.67 -26.60 25.11
N VAL A 764 16.50 -26.09 24.21
CA VAL A 764 17.91 -26.50 24.10
C VAL A 764 18.66 -25.97 25.31
N VAL A 765 19.53 -26.82 25.87
CA VAL A 765 20.43 -26.42 26.98
C VAL A 765 21.65 -25.74 26.38
N ASP A 766 21.52 -24.44 26.13
CA ASP A 766 22.47 -23.67 25.32
C ASP A 766 23.77 -23.29 26.05
N ARG A 767 23.94 -23.69 27.31
CA ARG A 767 25.23 -23.55 27.98
C ARG A 767 26.32 -24.41 27.34
N TYR A 768 25.91 -25.47 26.64
CA TYR A 768 26.85 -26.31 25.87
C TYR A 768 26.92 -25.78 24.44
N ALA A 769 28.15 -25.48 23.96
CA ALA A 769 28.31 -24.93 22.62
C ALA A 769 27.79 -25.84 21.51
N GLU A 770 27.88 -27.15 21.68
CA GLU A 770 27.46 -28.16 20.70
C GLU A 770 25.98 -28.52 20.80
N ALA A 771 25.25 -28.01 21.77
CA ALA A 771 23.86 -28.46 22.04
C ALA A 771 22.93 -28.17 20.85
N SER A 772 22.98 -26.95 20.29
CA SER A 772 22.13 -26.57 19.17
C SER A 772 22.35 -27.46 17.95
N ALA A 773 23.60 -27.72 17.61
CA ALA A 773 23.99 -28.57 16.49
C ALA A 773 23.49 -30.02 16.66
N ARG A 774 23.69 -30.58 17.86
CA ARG A 774 23.26 -31.95 18.16
C ARG A 774 21.76 -32.08 18.14
N ILE A 775 21.04 -31.13 18.76
CA ILE A 775 19.58 -31.16 18.76
C ILE A 775 19.04 -30.99 17.35
N ASN A 776 19.65 -30.15 16.54
CA ASN A 776 19.25 -29.98 15.15
C ASN A 776 19.45 -31.28 14.33
N GLU A 777 20.53 -32.01 14.57
CA GLU A 777 20.74 -33.32 13.92
C GLU A 777 19.62 -34.29 14.26
N VAL A 778 19.25 -34.36 15.54
CA VAL A 778 18.18 -35.24 16.00
C VAL A 778 16.84 -34.83 15.39
N LEU A 779 16.59 -33.51 15.34
CA LEU A 779 15.34 -32.97 14.77
C LEU A 779 15.22 -33.31 13.29
N VAL A 780 16.28 -33.10 12.50
CA VAL A 780 16.29 -33.39 11.07
C VAL A 780 16.06 -34.88 10.82
N ALA A 781 16.71 -35.75 11.59
CA ALA A 781 16.51 -37.20 11.49
C ALA A 781 15.07 -37.57 11.82
N THR A 782 14.47 -36.95 12.85
CA THR A 782 13.09 -37.19 13.26
C THR A 782 12.10 -36.76 12.17
N LEU A 783 12.34 -35.60 11.56
CA LEU A 783 11.48 -35.09 10.48
C LEU A 783 11.53 -36.03 9.27
N ARG A 784 12.72 -36.52 8.93
CA ARG A 784 12.92 -37.43 7.82
C ARG A 784 12.19 -38.76 8.07
N GLU A 785 12.37 -39.32 9.27
CA GLU A 785 11.78 -40.59 9.64
C GLU A 785 10.24 -40.52 9.68
N THR A 786 9.68 -39.42 10.17
CA THR A 786 8.22 -39.26 10.32
C THR A 786 7.55 -38.71 9.06
N GLY A 787 8.31 -38.40 8.01
CA GLY A 787 7.75 -37.88 6.75
C GLY A 787 7.29 -36.43 6.80
N LEU A 788 7.75 -35.67 7.78
CA LEU A 788 7.36 -34.26 7.95
C LEU A 788 8.29 -33.29 7.20
N SER A 789 9.37 -33.76 6.59
CA SER A 789 10.30 -32.89 5.85
C SER A 789 9.59 -32.11 4.77
N GLN A 790 8.68 -32.76 4.02
CA GLN A 790 7.91 -32.09 2.96
C GLN A 790 6.95 -31.06 3.55
N THR A 791 6.29 -31.40 4.68
CA THR A 791 5.38 -30.46 5.35
C THR A 791 6.12 -29.21 5.80
N VAL A 792 7.31 -29.37 6.36
CA VAL A 792 8.17 -28.27 6.80
C VAL A 792 8.56 -27.38 5.60
N PHE A 793 8.92 -27.99 4.49
CA PHE A 793 9.25 -27.26 3.28
C PHE A 793 8.05 -26.47 2.75
N GLU A 794 6.87 -27.07 2.74
CA GLU A 794 5.64 -26.39 2.30
C GLU A 794 5.31 -25.19 3.21
N ILE A 795 5.49 -25.34 4.52
CA ILE A 795 5.28 -24.23 5.46
C ILE A 795 6.30 -23.13 5.20
N GLY A 796 7.54 -23.49 4.89
CA GLY A 796 8.58 -22.54 4.54
C GLY A 796 8.26 -21.76 3.27
N LEU A 797 7.62 -22.40 2.28
CA LEU A 797 7.20 -21.74 1.05
C LEU A 797 6.13 -20.67 1.33
N ASP A 798 5.40 -20.80 2.42
CA ASP A 798 4.39 -19.80 2.81
C ASP A 798 4.96 -18.65 3.64
N PHE A 799 6.26 -18.65 3.91
CA PHE A 799 6.94 -17.58 4.64
C PHE A 799 6.82 -16.26 3.86
N ASP A 800 6.38 -15.19 4.56
CA ASP A 800 6.23 -13.85 3.97
C ASP A 800 7.61 -13.19 3.92
N VAL A 801 8.05 -12.82 2.72
CA VAL A 801 9.39 -12.25 2.51
C VAL A 801 9.50 -10.80 3.00
N GLY A 802 8.37 -10.15 3.26
CA GLY A 802 8.33 -8.73 3.64
C GLY A 802 8.42 -7.82 2.43
N SER A 803 8.18 -6.54 2.66
CA SER A 803 8.24 -5.53 1.60
C SER A 803 9.68 -5.45 1.05
N GLY A 804 9.84 -5.64 -0.26
CA GLY A 804 11.15 -5.63 -0.89
C GLY A 804 12.02 -6.82 -0.47
N ALA A 805 11.39 -7.88 0.03
CA ALA A 805 12.07 -9.09 0.54
C ALA A 805 13.03 -8.80 1.69
N LYS A 806 12.73 -7.79 2.49
CA LYS A 806 13.62 -7.35 3.58
C LYS A 806 13.83 -8.40 4.67
N ARG A 807 12.92 -9.37 4.79
CA ARG A 807 13.04 -10.43 5.78
C ARG A 807 13.99 -11.55 5.36
N LEU A 808 14.52 -11.47 4.13
CA LEU A 808 15.54 -12.39 3.63
C LEU A 808 16.88 -11.67 3.55
N SER A 809 17.98 -12.40 3.74
CA SER A 809 19.33 -11.86 3.53
C SER A 809 19.56 -11.58 2.04
N SER A 810 20.60 -10.81 1.72
CA SER A 810 20.96 -10.51 0.33
C SER A 810 21.22 -11.78 -0.47
N GLY A 811 21.94 -12.73 0.12
CA GLY A 811 22.21 -14.01 -0.55
C GLY A 811 20.94 -14.81 -0.79
N GLN A 812 20.04 -14.82 0.19
CA GLN A 812 18.75 -15.50 0.06
C GLN A 812 17.89 -14.86 -1.02
N GLN A 813 17.85 -13.50 -1.08
CA GLN A 813 17.12 -12.79 -2.12
C GLN A 813 17.64 -13.15 -3.52
N GLN A 814 18.95 -13.24 -3.66
CA GLN A 814 19.58 -13.56 -4.94
C GLN A 814 19.29 -15.01 -5.38
N LYS A 815 19.29 -15.94 -4.42
CA LYS A 815 18.91 -17.33 -4.70
C LYS A 815 17.45 -17.43 -5.12
N LEU A 816 16.57 -16.67 -4.45
CA LEU A 816 15.13 -16.63 -4.79
C LEU A 816 14.93 -16.07 -6.19
N ALA A 817 15.63 -14.98 -6.53
CA ALA A 817 15.54 -14.38 -7.87
C ALA A 817 16.02 -15.36 -8.95
N LEU A 818 17.10 -16.09 -8.69
CA LEU A 818 17.62 -17.08 -9.62
C LEU A 818 16.61 -18.23 -9.83
N ALA A 819 16.03 -18.75 -8.73
CA ALA A 819 15.04 -19.82 -8.82
C ALA A 819 13.81 -19.36 -9.61
N ARG A 820 13.37 -18.12 -9.39
CA ARG A 820 12.22 -17.54 -10.11
C ARG A 820 12.52 -17.49 -11.63
N ALA A 821 13.72 -17.06 -11.99
CA ALA A 821 14.11 -16.98 -13.40
C ALA A 821 14.20 -18.37 -14.04
N LEU A 822 14.76 -19.35 -13.32
CA LEU A 822 14.90 -20.72 -13.81
C LEU A 822 13.56 -21.40 -14.04
N LEU A 823 12.57 -21.09 -13.21
CA LEU A 823 11.24 -21.70 -13.28
C LEU A 823 10.53 -21.39 -14.61
N LYS A 824 10.88 -20.29 -15.26
CA LYS A 824 10.26 -19.88 -16.53
C LYS A 824 10.67 -20.77 -17.71
N ARG A 825 11.75 -21.55 -17.60
CA ARG A 825 12.28 -22.36 -18.67
C ARG A 825 12.41 -21.58 -19.99
N ALA A 826 12.97 -20.36 -19.87
CA ALA A 826 13.07 -19.45 -20.99
C ALA A 826 14.07 -19.95 -22.04
N ASP A 827 13.90 -19.51 -23.28
CA ASP A 827 14.84 -19.82 -24.38
C ASP A 827 16.16 -19.06 -24.25
N LEU A 828 16.09 -17.86 -23.62
CA LEU A 828 17.28 -17.05 -23.30
C LEU A 828 17.24 -16.71 -21.80
N LEU A 829 18.25 -17.15 -21.08
CA LEU A 829 18.42 -16.85 -19.66
C LEU A 829 19.56 -15.85 -19.51
N VAL A 830 19.23 -14.63 -19.07
CA VAL A 830 20.21 -13.56 -18.88
C VAL A 830 20.43 -13.39 -17.38
N LEU A 831 21.65 -13.61 -16.94
CA LEU A 831 22.03 -13.52 -15.54
C LEU A 831 23.13 -12.46 -15.41
N ASN A 832 22.80 -11.38 -14.72
CA ASN A 832 23.65 -10.20 -14.63
C ASN A 832 24.20 -10.09 -13.20
N ARG A 833 25.33 -10.75 -12.95
CA ARG A 833 25.94 -10.84 -11.62
C ARG A 833 24.91 -11.25 -10.57
N PRO A 834 24.21 -12.36 -10.78
CA PRO A 834 23.03 -12.68 -9.97
C PRO A 834 23.35 -13.07 -8.54
N LEU A 835 24.57 -13.57 -8.28
CA LEU A 835 24.96 -14.16 -7.01
C LEU A 835 26.09 -13.36 -6.35
N SER A 836 26.09 -12.05 -6.52
CA SER A 836 27.19 -11.19 -6.08
C SER A 836 27.42 -11.20 -4.57
N SER A 837 26.40 -11.55 -3.78
CA SER A 837 26.51 -11.63 -2.31
C SER A 837 27.09 -12.98 -1.83
N LEU A 838 27.28 -13.94 -2.72
CA LEU A 838 27.82 -15.25 -2.38
C LEU A 838 29.34 -15.27 -2.64
N ASP A 839 30.04 -16.16 -1.94
CA ASP A 839 31.47 -16.34 -2.15
C ASP A 839 31.74 -17.00 -3.52
N GLY A 840 32.99 -16.93 -3.98
CA GLY A 840 33.38 -17.43 -5.29
C GLY A 840 33.11 -18.92 -5.46
N GLU A 841 33.37 -19.74 -4.43
CA GLU A 841 33.14 -21.17 -4.50
C GLU A 841 31.66 -21.52 -4.63
N SER A 842 30.80 -20.82 -3.86
CA SER A 842 29.35 -21.00 -3.95
C SER A 842 28.84 -20.60 -5.32
N GLN A 843 29.38 -19.50 -5.86
CA GLN A 843 29.00 -19.05 -7.22
C GLN A 843 29.39 -20.09 -8.24
N ARG A 844 30.60 -20.66 -8.14
CA ARG A 844 31.08 -21.69 -9.05
C ARG A 844 30.16 -22.91 -9.01
N GLU A 845 29.83 -23.40 -7.83
CA GLU A 845 28.93 -24.54 -7.66
C GLU A 845 27.57 -24.29 -8.27
N THR A 846 27.03 -23.10 -8.08
CA THR A 846 25.71 -22.69 -8.62
C THR A 846 25.78 -22.64 -10.16
N ILE A 847 26.86 -22.10 -10.72
CA ILE A 847 27.04 -22.06 -12.17
C ILE A 847 27.00 -23.49 -12.76
N VAL A 848 27.71 -24.43 -12.15
CA VAL A 848 27.72 -25.83 -12.58
C VAL A 848 26.31 -26.41 -12.54
N ARG A 849 25.56 -26.17 -11.46
CA ARG A 849 24.19 -26.68 -11.33
C ARG A 849 23.25 -26.08 -12.38
N VAL A 850 23.35 -24.77 -12.62
CA VAL A 850 22.48 -24.09 -13.60
C VAL A 850 22.76 -24.61 -15.01
N LEU A 851 24.04 -24.74 -15.37
CA LEU A 851 24.40 -25.25 -16.70
C LEU A 851 23.94 -26.70 -16.89
N ALA A 852 24.05 -27.53 -15.84
CA ALA A 852 23.60 -28.92 -15.88
C ALA A 852 22.09 -29.07 -15.90
N SER A 853 21.36 -28.10 -15.35
CA SER A 853 19.90 -28.14 -15.24
C SER A 853 19.20 -28.10 -16.58
N ARG A 854 19.85 -27.59 -17.61
CA ARG A 854 19.28 -27.54 -18.96
C ARG A 854 18.94 -28.96 -19.50
N ALA A 855 19.82 -29.90 -19.32
CA ALA A 855 19.60 -31.31 -19.75
C ALA A 855 18.47 -31.91 -18.89
N ALA A 856 18.49 -31.70 -17.57
CA ALA A 856 17.53 -32.27 -16.66
C ALA A 856 16.11 -31.73 -16.90
N LEU A 857 15.99 -30.49 -17.37
CA LEU A 857 14.68 -29.85 -17.64
C LEU A 857 14.21 -30.02 -19.08
N GLY A 858 15.03 -30.65 -19.94
CA GLY A 858 14.71 -30.82 -21.35
C GLY A 858 14.76 -29.52 -22.15
N ILE A 859 15.57 -28.56 -21.73
CA ILE A 859 15.74 -27.26 -22.40
C ILE A 859 17.22 -27.10 -22.86
N GLU A 860 17.77 -28.11 -23.49
CA GLU A 860 19.15 -28.10 -23.94
C GLU A 860 19.44 -26.99 -24.95
N ARG A 861 18.42 -26.48 -25.62
CA ARG A 861 18.57 -25.37 -26.55
C ARG A 861 18.51 -24.00 -25.87
N GLN A 862 18.38 -23.93 -24.52
CA GLN A 862 18.39 -22.65 -23.80
C GLN A 862 19.76 -22.00 -23.97
N THR A 863 19.75 -20.75 -24.43
CA THR A 863 20.92 -19.88 -24.47
C THR A 863 21.08 -19.21 -23.11
N ILE A 864 22.26 -19.26 -22.53
CA ILE A 864 22.57 -18.61 -21.27
C ILE A 864 23.58 -17.50 -21.51
N PHE A 865 23.25 -16.28 -21.10
CA PHE A 865 24.19 -15.15 -21.12
C PHE A 865 24.41 -14.74 -19.67
N TRP A 866 25.60 -14.96 -19.16
CA TRP A 866 25.94 -14.80 -17.76
C TRP A 866 27.06 -13.77 -17.60
N VAL A 867 26.74 -12.61 -16.96
CA VAL A 867 27.76 -11.64 -16.58
C VAL A 867 28.35 -12.10 -15.25
N LEU A 868 29.64 -12.49 -15.28
CA LEU A 868 30.30 -13.10 -14.13
C LEU A 868 30.88 -12.06 -13.18
N SER A 869 30.84 -12.36 -11.88
CA SER A 869 31.56 -11.61 -10.85
C SER A 869 33.04 -11.99 -10.79
N HIS A 870 33.35 -13.21 -11.16
CA HIS A 870 34.72 -13.77 -11.17
C HIS A 870 35.06 -14.29 -12.55
N ALA A 871 36.02 -13.65 -13.20
CA ALA A 871 36.38 -13.97 -14.59
C ALA A 871 36.88 -15.42 -14.78
N GLU A 872 37.46 -16.01 -13.72
CA GLU A 872 37.98 -17.39 -13.79
C GLU A 872 36.86 -18.43 -14.02
N HIS A 873 35.62 -18.12 -13.69
CA HIS A 873 34.50 -19.02 -13.89
C HIS A 873 34.12 -19.16 -15.37
N ALA A 874 34.65 -18.31 -16.24
CA ALA A 874 34.37 -18.37 -17.69
C ALA A 874 34.77 -19.71 -18.31
N GLU A 875 35.70 -20.44 -17.70
CA GLU A 875 36.14 -21.76 -18.17
C GLU A 875 35.01 -22.80 -18.21
N LEU A 876 33.93 -22.55 -17.44
CA LEU A 876 32.79 -23.46 -17.38
C LEU A 876 31.84 -23.30 -18.57
N PHE A 877 32.04 -22.27 -19.40
CA PHE A 877 31.09 -21.84 -20.44
C PHE A 877 31.64 -22.23 -21.83
N ASP A 878 30.76 -22.26 -22.81
CA ASP A 878 31.09 -22.55 -24.21
C ASP A 878 31.84 -21.40 -24.88
N ARG A 879 31.59 -20.18 -24.43
CA ARG A 879 32.09 -18.96 -25.05
C ARG A 879 32.42 -17.93 -23.99
N ARG A 880 33.48 -17.19 -24.21
CA ARG A 880 33.95 -16.15 -23.30
C ARG A 880 34.00 -14.82 -24.00
N LEU A 881 33.36 -13.83 -23.41
CA LEU A 881 33.39 -12.41 -23.82
C LEU A 881 34.05 -11.62 -22.72
N GLU A 882 34.96 -10.72 -23.08
CA GLU A 882 35.56 -9.78 -22.13
C GLU A 882 35.23 -8.37 -22.57
N PHE A 883 34.83 -7.53 -21.58
CA PHE A 883 34.48 -6.15 -21.82
C PHE A 883 35.35 -5.26 -20.95
N LYS A 884 35.77 -4.12 -21.53
CA LYS A 884 36.50 -3.08 -20.78
C LYS A 884 36.22 -1.73 -21.43
N ASP A 885 35.87 -0.74 -20.62
CA ASP A 885 35.61 0.64 -21.07
C ASP A 885 34.55 0.71 -22.17
N GLY A 886 33.52 -0.15 -22.07
CA GLY A 886 32.42 -0.19 -23.02
C GLY A 886 32.72 -0.98 -24.30
N ARG A 887 33.87 -1.62 -24.39
CA ARG A 887 34.26 -2.40 -25.57
C ARG A 887 34.35 -3.90 -25.27
N MET A 888 33.93 -4.69 -26.25
CA MET A 888 34.17 -6.13 -26.23
C MET A 888 35.59 -6.39 -26.75
N ILE A 889 36.51 -6.75 -25.84
CA ILE A 889 37.91 -6.90 -26.17
C ILE A 889 38.30 -8.37 -26.55
N THR A 890 37.46 -9.33 -26.12
CA THR A 890 37.68 -10.74 -26.42
C THR A 890 36.36 -11.41 -26.74
N ASN A 891 36.37 -12.28 -27.74
CA ASN A 891 35.23 -13.14 -28.09
C ASN A 891 35.83 -14.48 -28.55
N SER A 892 35.96 -15.43 -27.61
CA SER A 892 36.67 -16.70 -27.86
C SER A 892 35.77 -17.89 -27.51
N THR A 893 35.89 -18.95 -28.29
CA THR A 893 35.16 -20.22 -28.07
C THR A 893 35.96 -21.15 -27.14
N GLY A 894 35.33 -22.22 -26.67
CA GLY A 894 35.88 -23.11 -25.66
C GLY A 894 37.23 -23.75 -26.07
N ALA A 895 37.43 -23.97 -27.37
CA ALA A 895 38.69 -24.49 -27.85
C ALA A 895 39.86 -23.49 -27.73
N GLU A 896 39.54 -22.20 -27.73
CA GLU A 896 40.48 -21.07 -27.59
C GLU A 896 40.69 -20.65 -26.12
N MET A 897 39.91 -21.23 -25.22
CA MET A 897 39.92 -20.86 -23.81
C MET A 897 40.99 -21.58 -22.99
N ARG A 898 41.59 -22.64 -23.53
CA ARG A 898 42.66 -23.36 -22.82
C ARG A 898 43.90 -22.47 -22.76
N PRO A 899 44.48 -22.25 -21.60
CA PRO A 899 45.63 -21.38 -21.50
C PRO A 899 46.77 -22.03 -22.29
N HIS A 900 47.42 -21.25 -23.10
CA HIS A 900 48.67 -21.63 -23.73
C HIS A 900 49.69 -21.78 -22.59
N GLU A 901 50.04 -23.01 -22.27
CA GLU A 901 51.05 -23.32 -21.26
C GLU A 901 52.47 -22.81 -21.64
N SER A 902 52.57 -22.10 -22.75
CA SER A 902 53.88 -21.70 -23.28
C SER A 902 54.31 -20.26 -22.94
N ASP A 903 53.43 -19.44 -22.42
CA ASP A 903 53.80 -18.02 -22.19
C ASP A 903 54.34 -17.77 -20.76
N ALA A 904 54.07 -18.67 -19.80
CA ALA A 904 54.62 -18.54 -18.44
C ALA A 904 56.12 -18.91 -18.38
N ALA A 905 56.59 -19.62 -19.39
CA ALA A 905 58.03 -20.02 -19.44
C ALA A 905 58.93 -19.01 -20.18
N ARG A 906 58.31 -17.99 -20.82
CA ARG A 906 59.12 -16.98 -21.57
C ARG A 906 59.41 -15.72 -20.73
N ASP A 907 58.53 -15.41 -19.80
CA ASP A 907 58.76 -14.22 -18.94
C ASP A 907 59.85 -14.44 -17.90
N ASP A 908 60.05 -15.70 -17.45
CA ASP A 908 61.13 -16.02 -16.50
C ASP A 908 62.52 -16.06 -17.15
N ALA A 909 62.58 -16.12 -18.50
CA ALA A 909 63.87 -16.14 -19.20
C ALA A 909 64.37 -14.73 -19.55
N GLU A 910 63.51 -13.72 -19.57
CA GLU A 910 63.92 -12.33 -19.87
C GLU A 910 64.34 -11.54 -18.64
N VAL A 911 64.01 -12.04 -17.43
CA VAL A 911 64.39 -11.39 -16.16
C VAL A 911 65.74 -11.90 -15.62
N ALA A 912 66.28 -13.00 -16.22
CA ALA A 912 67.56 -13.55 -15.77
C ALA A 912 68.70 -13.30 -16.76
N GLY A 913 68.62 -12.37 -17.73
CA GLY A 913 69.72 -11.99 -18.62
C GLY A 913 70.27 -10.60 -18.36
#